data_1ad515c7052c46df37b01b87b82aac97
#
_entry.id   1ad515c7052c46df37b01b87b82aac97
#
_cell.length_a   1.000
_cell.length_b   1.000
_cell.length_c   1.000
_cell.angle_alpha   90.00
_cell.angle_beta   90.00
_cell.angle_gamma   90.00
#
_symmetry.space_group_name_H-M   'P 1'
#
loop_
_entity.id
_entity.type
_entity.pdbx_description
1 polymer ?
#
loop_
_entity_poly.entity_id
_entity_poly.type
_entity_poly.pdbx_seq_one_letter_code
_entity_poly.pdbx_strand_id
1 'polypeptide(L)'
;MLFSQHTRLVHVDSPLGPEVLQLQRLEGREELGRLFSHELELVSSNPALPLDALLGKPMSLALELPGGSRRYFHGIVARCSQGAGAGQFASYQVTLRPWLWLLTRTSDCRIFQNQKVPDIIKQVFRDLGFSDFEDALSRSYREWEYCVQYRETSFDFVSRLMEQEGIYYWFRHEKKRHILVLSDAYGAHHSPAGYTSVPYYPPSLGHRERDHFFDWHMAREVQPGSLSLNDYDFQRPGTRLEVRSNVGRAHAAADYPLYDYPGEYVQSQDGEHYARTRIEAIQTQYERVRLRGCARGIGAGHLFHLSNYPRLDQNREYLVVGAEYRVVQELYETGNGGGGAQFESELDCIDAGQAFRPLPSTPVPVVRGPQTAVVVGPKGEEIWTDQYGRVKVHFHWDRHDQSNENSSCWMRVSQAWAGKNWGSIQIPRIGQEVIVSFLEGDPDRPIITGRVYNAEQTVPYELPANATQSGTKSRSSKGGTPANFNEIRMEDKKGAEQLFIHAERNQDIEVENDETHCRRPARRRAPASSSSTAALRATFSAWWSSMSSAQSPHCTTSASPRATRARVARRARMSPARISAGLPRRYACTSRRRDGSPHSGCCSASQRRTRCNRSSMVGPPSAGDIVSIKWECLRVLFPGPECSRRAIAGRRS
;
A
#
# COMPACT_ATOMS: atom_id res chain seq x y z
N MET A 1 -25.08 52.14 16.35
CA MET A 1 -25.53 50.79 16.77
C MET A 1 -24.33 50.06 17.32
N LEU A 2 -24.48 49.38 18.44
CA LEU A 2 -23.42 48.55 18.98
C LEU A 2 -23.19 47.35 18.05
N PHE A 3 -21.94 47.07 17.74
CA PHE A 3 -21.50 45.90 17.01
C PHE A 3 -21.78 44.66 17.87
N SER A 4 -22.96 44.02 17.67
CA SER A 4 -23.48 42.95 18.54
C SER A 4 -24.00 41.77 17.73
N GLN A 5 -23.81 40.56 18.25
CA GLN A 5 -24.28 39.31 17.63
C GLN A 5 -25.64 38.82 18.18
N HIS A 6 -26.23 39.48 19.17
CA HIS A 6 -27.41 38.97 19.91
C HIS A 6 -28.64 38.64 19.06
N THR A 7 -28.82 39.28 17.93
CA THR A 7 -29.96 39.06 17.02
C THR A 7 -29.58 38.31 15.74
N ARG A 8 -28.37 37.79 15.68
CA ARG A 8 -27.86 37.11 14.46
C ARG A 8 -28.19 35.62 14.49
N LEU A 9 -28.44 35.05 13.32
CA LEU A 9 -28.68 33.60 13.14
C LEU A 9 -27.47 32.77 13.55
N VAL A 10 -26.26 33.28 13.29
CA VAL A 10 -25.02 32.61 13.63
C VAL A 10 -24.14 33.49 14.49
N HIS A 11 -23.70 32.97 15.60
CA HIS A 11 -22.79 33.62 16.55
C HIS A 11 -21.38 33.06 16.40
N VAL A 12 -20.37 33.92 16.45
CA VAL A 12 -18.94 33.57 16.37
C VAL A 12 -18.33 33.62 17.76
N ASP A 13 -17.70 32.54 18.19
CA ASP A 13 -16.88 32.46 19.41
C ASP A 13 -15.42 32.27 18.99
N SER A 14 -14.60 33.32 19.17
CA SER A 14 -13.22 33.35 18.69
C SER A 14 -12.22 33.55 19.84
N PRO A 15 -10.94 33.18 19.66
CA PRO A 15 -9.88 33.41 20.65
C PRO A 15 -9.63 34.88 20.98
N LEU A 16 -10.07 35.82 20.12
CA LEU A 16 -9.91 37.26 20.34
C LEU A 16 -10.96 37.86 21.29
N GLY A 17 -11.92 37.03 21.71
CA GLY A 17 -13.01 37.42 22.59
C GLY A 17 -14.35 37.62 21.90
N PRO A 18 -15.42 37.82 22.69
CA PRO A 18 -16.77 38.02 22.17
C PRO A 18 -16.85 39.33 21.39
N GLU A 19 -17.75 39.38 20.41
CA GLU A 19 -18.07 40.57 19.61
C GLU A 19 -16.93 41.18 18.79
N VAL A 20 -15.71 40.59 18.77
CA VAL A 20 -14.57 41.08 17.98
C VAL A 20 -14.74 40.72 16.49
N LEU A 21 -15.24 39.54 16.20
CA LEU A 21 -15.53 39.05 14.87
C LEU A 21 -17.01 38.71 14.72
N GLN A 22 -17.60 39.06 13.59
CA GLN A 22 -18.97 38.69 13.24
C GLN A 22 -19.01 38.02 11.87
N LEU A 23 -19.88 37.01 11.73
CA LEU A 23 -20.03 36.29 10.49
C LEU A 23 -20.80 37.13 9.45
N GLN A 24 -20.25 37.20 8.24
CA GLN A 24 -20.96 37.70 7.06
C GLN A 24 -21.38 36.51 6.17
N ARG A 25 -20.49 35.55 5.98
CA ARG A 25 -20.75 34.38 5.17
C ARG A 25 -20.03 33.16 5.71
N LEU A 26 -20.69 31.99 5.62
CA LEU A 26 -20.12 30.67 5.85
C LEU A 26 -20.35 29.82 4.60
N GLU A 27 -19.29 29.20 4.10
CA GLU A 27 -19.36 28.05 3.19
C GLU A 27 -18.70 26.86 3.89
N GLY A 28 -19.48 25.83 4.15
CA GLY A 28 -19.04 24.64 4.88
C GLY A 28 -19.18 23.39 4.03
N ARG A 29 -18.22 22.46 4.14
CA ARG A 29 -18.29 21.13 3.55
C ARG A 29 -17.86 20.08 4.55
N GLU A 30 -18.68 19.06 4.70
CA GLU A 30 -18.44 17.86 5.52
C GLU A 30 -18.74 16.61 4.69
N GLU A 31 -17.96 15.54 4.90
CA GLU A 31 -18.16 14.26 4.21
C GLU A 31 -17.63 13.11 5.07
N LEU A 32 -18.27 11.95 5.02
CA LEU A 32 -17.81 10.76 5.74
C LEU A 32 -16.43 10.34 5.23
N GLY A 33 -15.51 10.08 6.16
CA GLY A 33 -14.14 9.70 5.84
C GLY A 33 -13.27 10.82 5.26
N ARG A 34 -13.72 12.08 5.32
CA ARG A 34 -13.00 13.26 4.81
C ARG A 34 -12.88 14.36 5.84
N LEU A 35 -11.85 15.19 5.66
CA LEU A 35 -11.66 16.38 6.48
C LEU A 35 -12.70 17.44 6.12
N PHE A 36 -13.41 17.97 7.10
CA PHE A 36 -14.28 19.11 6.84
C PHE A 36 -13.49 20.40 6.56
N SER A 37 -14.14 21.34 5.87
CA SER A 37 -13.69 22.71 5.66
C SER A 37 -14.82 23.67 5.87
N HIS A 38 -14.62 24.68 6.69
CA HIS A 38 -15.53 25.81 6.82
C HIS A 38 -14.78 27.10 6.47
N GLU A 39 -15.20 27.73 5.39
CA GLU A 39 -14.66 29.01 4.93
C GLU A 39 -15.57 30.13 5.45
N LEU A 40 -14.99 31.04 6.22
CA LEU A 40 -15.70 32.11 6.89
C LEU A 40 -15.28 33.46 6.32
N GLU A 41 -16.23 34.26 5.93
CA GLU A 41 -16.07 35.69 5.72
C GLU A 41 -16.55 36.40 6.98
N LEU A 42 -15.65 37.11 7.65
CA LEU A 42 -15.88 37.75 8.92
C LEU A 42 -15.63 39.26 8.80
N VAL A 43 -16.30 40.02 9.65
CA VAL A 43 -16.08 41.48 9.75
C VAL A 43 -15.72 41.87 11.19
N SER A 44 -14.93 42.92 11.30
CA SER A 44 -14.54 43.51 12.57
C SER A 44 -14.50 45.04 12.48
N SER A 45 -14.82 45.73 13.56
CA SER A 45 -14.57 47.15 13.72
C SER A 45 -13.07 47.49 13.89
N ASN A 46 -12.24 46.47 14.23
CA ASN A 46 -10.81 46.64 14.37
C ASN A 46 -10.10 46.23 13.06
N PRO A 47 -9.44 47.16 12.35
CA PRO A 47 -8.73 46.89 11.11
C PRO A 47 -7.34 46.25 11.31
N ALA A 48 -6.89 46.06 12.57
CA ALA A 48 -5.55 45.57 12.89
C ALA A 48 -5.58 44.39 13.87
N LEU A 49 -6.38 43.35 13.54
CA LEU A 49 -6.40 42.13 14.35
C LEU A 49 -5.10 41.36 14.24
N PRO A 50 -4.54 40.84 15.37
CA PRO A 50 -3.36 40.02 15.35
C PRO A 50 -3.70 38.61 14.79
N LEU A 51 -3.37 38.32 13.52
CA LEU A 51 -3.72 37.05 12.85
C LEU A 51 -3.07 35.84 13.52
N ASP A 52 -1.86 35.98 14.06
CA ASP A 52 -1.15 34.91 14.78
C ASP A 52 -1.87 34.50 16.09
N ALA A 53 -2.67 35.37 16.65
CA ALA A 53 -3.50 35.04 17.82
C ALA A 53 -4.71 34.15 17.47
N LEU A 54 -5.09 34.08 16.19
CA LEU A 54 -6.11 33.19 15.65
C LEU A 54 -5.53 31.87 15.15
N LEU A 55 -4.39 31.91 14.49
CA LEU A 55 -3.82 30.78 13.77
C LEU A 55 -3.51 29.60 14.71
N GLY A 56 -3.98 28.41 14.35
CA GLY A 56 -3.82 27.19 15.16
C GLY A 56 -4.74 27.13 16.39
N LYS A 57 -5.59 28.12 16.63
CA LYS A 57 -6.49 28.18 17.80
C LYS A 57 -7.90 27.68 17.43
N PRO A 58 -8.67 27.16 18.42
CA PRO A 58 -10.05 26.76 18.20
C PRO A 58 -10.97 27.98 18.00
N MET A 59 -11.94 27.83 17.11
CA MET A 59 -13.02 28.77 16.87
C MET A 59 -14.32 28.00 16.68
N SER A 60 -15.44 28.57 17.15
CA SER A 60 -16.77 27.98 17.04
C SER A 60 -17.77 28.94 16.40
N LEU A 61 -18.68 28.35 15.63
CA LEU A 61 -19.90 29.02 15.20
C LEU A 61 -21.10 28.34 15.85
N ALA A 62 -22.07 29.11 16.31
CA ALA A 62 -23.31 28.60 16.86
C ALA A 62 -24.48 29.07 15.99
N LEU A 63 -25.08 28.15 15.24
CA LEU A 63 -26.26 28.36 14.40
C LEU A 63 -27.54 28.12 15.23
N GLU A 64 -28.45 29.06 15.24
CA GLU A 64 -29.74 28.90 15.91
C GLU A 64 -30.70 28.01 15.12
N LEU A 65 -31.27 27.01 15.81
CA LEU A 65 -32.24 26.08 15.25
C LEU A 65 -33.67 26.51 15.63
N PRO A 66 -34.69 26.05 14.89
CA PRO A 66 -36.07 26.19 15.32
C PRO A 66 -36.27 25.65 16.74
N GLY A 67 -36.94 26.39 17.60
CA GLY A 67 -37.13 26.01 19.01
C GLY A 67 -36.02 26.44 19.96
N GLY A 68 -35.04 27.26 19.52
CA GLY A 68 -34.05 27.91 20.39
C GLY A 68 -32.84 27.05 20.76
N SER A 69 -32.75 25.82 20.27
CA SER A 69 -31.52 25.00 20.37
C SER A 69 -30.47 25.48 19.39
N ARG A 70 -29.22 25.01 19.54
CA ARG A 70 -28.10 25.47 18.70
C ARG A 70 -27.35 24.28 18.11
N ARG A 71 -26.98 24.39 16.82
CA ARG A 71 -25.97 23.57 16.16
C ARG A 71 -24.64 24.31 16.19
N TYR A 72 -23.56 23.57 16.41
CA TYR A 72 -22.23 24.13 16.44
C TYR A 72 -21.42 23.68 15.22
N PHE A 73 -20.51 24.55 14.75
CA PHE A 73 -19.45 24.25 13.82
C PHE A 73 -18.14 24.66 14.51
N HIS A 74 -17.42 23.70 15.04
CA HIS A 74 -16.16 23.94 15.74
C HIS A 74 -15.00 23.46 14.88
N GLY A 75 -13.90 24.22 14.82
CA GLY A 75 -12.69 23.83 14.13
C GLY A 75 -11.46 24.57 14.65
N ILE A 76 -10.32 24.21 14.12
CA ILE A 76 -9.06 24.91 14.33
C ILE A 76 -8.85 25.87 13.16
N VAL A 77 -8.46 27.10 13.43
CA VAL A 77 -8.10 28.08 12.40
C VAL A 77 -6.83 27.62 11.67
N ALA A 78 -7.02 27.06 10.49
CA ALA A 78 -5.93 26.56 9.65
C ALA A 78 -5.31 27.66 8.80
N ARG A 79 -6.09 28.68 8.46
CA ARG A 79 -5.71 29.86 7.67
C ARG A 79 -6.53 31.05 8.10
N CYS A 80 -5.91 32.22 8.15
CA CYS A 80 -6.59 33.49 8.29
C CYS A 80 -5.91 34.54 7.40
N SER A 81 -6.72 35.45 6.87
CA SER A 81 -6.26 36.58 6.05
C SER A 81 -7.16 37.79 6.25
N GLN A 82 -6.61 38.97 6.03
CA GLN A 82 -7.35 40.21 5.98
C GLN A 82 -7.59 40.58 4.51
N GLY A 83 -8.80 40.91 4.17
CA GLY A 83 -9.22 41.39 2.85
C GLY A 83 -9.42 42.90 2.80
N ALA A 84 -9.94 43.38 1.69
CA ALA A 84 -10.40 44.75 1.56
C ALA A 84 -11.59 44.98 2.51
N GLY A 85 -11.62 46.11 3.19
CA GLY A 85 -12.74 46.47 4.09
C GLY A 85 -14.06 46.64 3.33
N ALA A 86 -15.17 46.43 4.04
CA ALA A 86 -16.54 46.69 3.59
C ALA A 86 -17.14 47.85 4.42
N GLY A 87 -17.23 49.00 3.81
CA GLY A 87 -17.69 50.22 4.52
C GLY A 87 -16.76 50.58 5.68
N GLN A 88 -17.31 50.72 6.90
CA GLN A 88 -16.56 51.01 8.11
C GLN A 88 -15.91 49.77 8.75
N PHE A 89 -16.15 48.56 8.23
CA PHE A 89 -15.64 47.31 8.80
C PHE A 89 -14.47 46.77 8.00
N ALA A 90 -13.50 46.22 8.70
CA ALA A 90 -12.44 45.41 8.12
C ALA A 90 -12.95 43.99 7.85
N SER A 91 -12.59 43.44 6.68
CA SER A 91 -12.96 42.07 6.29
C SER A 91 -11.83 41.09 6.58
N TYR A 92 -12.19 39.92 7.13
CA TYR A 92 -11.29 38.84 7.44
C TYR A 92 -11.83 37.54 6.84
N GLN A 93 -10.94 36.70 6.34
CA GLN A 93 -11.27 35.37 5.87
C GLN A 93 -10.59 34.34 6.77
N VAL A 94 -11.33 33.34 7.22
CA VAL A 94 -10.85 32.28 8.12
C VAL A 94 -11.28 30.93 7.59
N THR A 95 -10.33 29.98 7.50
CA THR A 95 -10.61 28.59 7.19
C THR A 95 -10.51 27.75 8.45
N LEU A 96 -11.60 27.07 8.82
CA LEU A 96 -11.62 26.10 9.92
C LEU A 96 -11.45 24.69 9.39
N ARG A 97 -10.60 23.93 10.06
CA ARG A 97 -10.33 22.52 9.78
C ARG A 97 -10.47 21.69 11.06
N PRO A 98 -10.68 20.34 10.95
CA PRO A 98 -10.64 19.48 12.12
C PRO A 98 -9.20 19.35 12.66
N TRP A 99 -9.07 18.96 13.95
CA TRP A 99 -7.76 18.65 14.53
C TRP A 99 -7.02 17.55 13.73
N LEU A 100 -7.75 16.60 13.12
CA LEU A 100 -7.20 15.55 12.26
C LEU A 100 -6.39 16.13 11.08
N TRP A 101 -6.75 17.33 10.59
CA TRP A 101 -5.99 18.02 9.54
C TRP A 101 -4.54 18.29 9.94
N LEU A 102 -4.26 18.49 11.24
CA LEU A 102 -2.89 18.73 11.70
C LEU A 102 -1.96 17.53 11.43
N LEU A 103 -2.50 16.31 11.31
CA LEU A 103 -1.76 15.13 10.91
C LEU A 103 -1.19 15.24 9.48
N THR A 104 -1.72 16.11 8.63
CA THR A 104 -1.15 16.42 7.31
C THR A 104 0.14 17.25 7.42
N ARG A 105 0.46 17.78 8.60
CA ARG A 105 1.66 18.61 8.87
C ARG A 105 2.78 17.82 9.53
N THR A 106 2.55 16.53 9.77
CA THR A 106 3.53 15.59 10.33
C THR A 106 3.77 14.45 9.37
N SER A 107 5.00 13.96 9.29
CA SER A 107 5.36 12.76 8.53
C SER A 107 6.42 11.98 9.29
N ASP A 108 6.42 10.66 9.16
CA ASP A 108 7.38 9.81 9.84
C ASP A 108 7.69 8.55 9.03
N CYS A 109 8.68 7.78 9.53
CA CYS A 109 8.92 6.40 9.18
C CYS A 109 8.87 5.59 10.49
N ARG A 110 7.84 4.76 10.66
CA ARG A 110 7.57 4.00 11.89
C ARG A 110 7.12 2.59 11.57
N ILE A 111 7.46 1.66 12.45
CA ILE A 111 7.04 0.26 12.36
C ILE A 111 6.07 -0.03 13.50
N PHE A 112 4.95 -0.66 13.16
CA PHE A 112 3.98 -1.21 14.10
C PHE A 112 3.94 -2.72 13.91
N GLN A 113 3.98 -3.48 15.00
CA GLN A 113 3.99 -4.94 14.95
C GLN A 113 2.97 -5.52 15.88
N ASN A 114 2.28 -6.60 15.46
CA ASN A 114 1.33 -7.35 16.24
C ASN A 114 0.26 -6.44 16.86
N GLN A 115 -0.33 -5.58 16.04
CA GLN A 115 -1.37 -4.63 16.44
C GLN A 115 -2.55 -4.64 15.47
N LYS A 116 -3.73 -4.31 15.99
CA LYS A 116 -4.92 -4.10 15.18
C LYS A 116 -4.93 -2.68 14.61
N VAL A 117 -5.45 -2.52 13.40
CA VAL A 117 -5.52 -1.21 12.74
C VAL A 117 -6.21 -0.13 13.61
N PRO A 118 -7.35 -0.39 14.29
CA PRO A 118 -7.92 0.62 15.19
C PRO A 118 -6.98 1.05 16.33
N ASP A 119 -6.15 0.15 16.83
CA ASP A 119 -5.21 0.46 17.92
C ASP A 119 -4.04 1.30 17.41
N ILE A 120 -3.53 0.98 16.20
CA ILE A 120 -2.51 1.79 15.51
C ILE A 120 -3.02 3.22 15.28
N ILE A 121 -4.24 3.38 14.75
CA ILE A 121 -4.85 4.68 14.49
C ILE A 121 -4.96 5.50 15.78
N LYS A 122 -5.54 4.90 16.84
CA LYS A 122 -5.70 5.54 18.15
C LYS A 122 -4.36 5.87 18.81
N GLN A 123 -3.34 5.05 18.59
CA GLN A 123 -1.97 5.32 19.05
C GLN A 123 -1.40 6.55 18.34
N VAL A 124 -1.50 6.64 17.00
CA VAL A 124 -1.02 7.81 16.24
C VAL A 124 -1.71 9.10 16.72
N PHE A 125 -3.02 9.06 16.99
CA PHE A 125 -3.75 10.23 17.52
C PHE A 125 -3.18 10.66 18.88
N ARG A 126 -3.01 9.73 19.83
CA ARG A 126 -2.51 10.01 21.17
C ARG A 126 -1.05 10.50 21.16
N ASP A 127 -0.19 9.90 20.33
CA ASP A 127 1.21 10.31 20.21
C ASP A 127 1.37 11.75 19.72
N LEU A 128 0.37 12.25 18.96
CA LEU A 128 0.29 13.64 18.51
C LEU A 128 -0.51 14.55 19.46
N GLY A 129 -0.96 14.04 20.62
CA GLY A 129 -1.64 14.79 21.66
C GLY A 129 -3.14 14.95 21.47
N PHE A 130 -3.79 14.15 20.59
CA PHE A 130 -5.22 14.22 20.34
C PHE A 130 -5.99 13.13 21.08
N SER A 131 -7.03 13.54 21.81
CA SER A 131 -7.91 12.66 22.59
C SER A 131 -9.39 12.83 22.27
N ASP A 132 -9.76 13.86 21.47
CA ASP A 132 -11.16 14.14 21.11
C ASP A 132 -11.64 13.20 19.99
N PHE A 133 -11.66 11.89 20.27
CA PHE A 133 -12.21 10.87 19.38
C PHE A 133 -13.04 9.85 20.17
N GLU A 134 -13.98 9.23 19.47
CA GLU A 134 -14.88 8.19 19.97
C GLU A 134 -14.74 6.95 19.10
N ASP A 135 -14.66 5.78 19.74
CA ASP A 135 -14.60 4.48 19.08
C ASP A 135 -16.02 3.89 19.03
N ALA A 136 -16.68 4.02 17.88
CA ALA A 136 -17.97 3.43 17.58
C ALA A 136 -17.87 2.24 16.60
N LEU A 137 -16.72 1.56 16.59
CA LEU A 137 -16.49 0.38 15.76
C LEU A 137 -17.24 -0.82 16.34
N SER A 138 -17.90 -1.58 15.48
CA SER A 138 -18.74 -2.72 15.86
C SER A 138 -18.11 -4.08 15.59
N ARG A 139 -17.06 -4.13 14.74
CA ARG A 139 -16.43 -5.38 14.31
C ARG A 139 -15.17 -5.69 15.09
N SER A 140 -14.77 -6.98 15.05
CA SER A 140 -13.42 -7.40 15.42
C SER A 140 -12.48 -7.24 14.23
N TYR A 141 -11.26 -6.81 14.48
CA TYR A 141 -10.21 -6.60 13.48
C TYR A 141 -9.09 -7.59 13.69
N ARG A 142 -8.45 -8.03 12.59
CA ARG A 142 -7.27 -8.89 12.68
C ARG A 142 -6.08 -8.13 13.26
N GLU A 143 -5.17 -8.87 13.84
CA GLU A 143 -3.86 -8.37 14.22
C GLU A 143 -2.93 -8.42 13.01
N TRP A 144 -2.27 -7.30 12.71
CA TRP A 144 -1.28 -7.20 11.65
C TRP A 144 0.10 -7.54 12.23
N GLU A 145 0.79 -8.53 11.65
CA GLU A 145 2.15 -8.90 12.05
C GLU A 145 3.11 -7.72 11.86
N TYR A 146 2.92 -6.94 10.79
CA TYR A 146 3.81 -5.86 10.40
C TYR A 146 3.07 -4.79 9.61
N CYS A 147 3.26 -3.53 9.97
CA CYS A 147 2.64 -2.37 9.32
C CYS A 147 3.61 -1.18 9.41
N VAL A 148 3.94 -0.57 8.29
CA VAL A 148 4.96 0.48 8.20
C VAL A 148 4.35 1.78 7.70
N GLN A 149 4.46 2.84 8.48
CA GLN A 149 4.36 4.21 7.97
C GLN A 149 5.67 4.52 7.26
N TYR A 150 5.63 4.81 5.95
CA TYR A 150 6.86 5.04 5.19
C TYR A 150 6.80 6.32 4.35
N ARG A 151 7.51 7.38 4.80
CA ARG A 151 7.65 8.67 4.09
C ARG A 151 6.30 9.29 3.67
N GLU A 152 5.26 9.05 4.41
CA GLU A 152 3.92 9.57 4.22
C GLU A 152 3.52 10.46 5.40
N THR A 153 2.51 11.29 5.22
CA THR A 153 1.97 12.06 6.35
C THR A 153 1.26 11.13 7.34
N SER A 154 1.20 11.52 8.61
CA SER A 154 0.44 10.75 9.59
C SER A 154 -1.05 10.66 9.22
N PHE A 155 -1.56 11.68 8.50
CA PHE A 155 -2.93 11.67 7.96
C PHE A 155 -3.11 10.62 6.86
N ASP A 156 -2.22 10.57 5.87
CA ASP A 156 -2.30 9.59 4.78
C ASP A 156 -2.16 8.17 5.33
N PHE A 157 -1.24 7.96 6.28
CA PHE A 157 -1.06 6.68 6.96
C PHE A 157 -2.36 6.17 7.61
N VAL A 158 -2.98 6.96 8.50
CA VAL A 158 -4.21 6.52 9.17
C VAL A 158 -5.39 6.42 8.19
N SER A 159 -5.43 7.27 7.16
CA SER A 159 -6.51 7.26 6.15
C SER A 159 -6.49 5.99 5.30
N ARG A 160 -5.31 5.58 4.77
CA ARG A 160 -5.22 4.35 3.97
C ARG A 160 -5.53 3.09 4.77
N LEU A 161 -5.12 3.06 6.06
CA LEU A 161 -5.45 1.96 6.94
C LEU A 161 -6.96 1.88 7.22
N MET A 162 -7.61 3.03 7.45
CA MET A 162 -9.06 3.08 7.59
C MET A 162 -9.78 2.63 6.32
N GLU A 163 -9.36 3.14 5.16
CA GLU A 163 -9.93 2.77 3.86
C GLU A 163 -9.80 1.26 3.59
N GLN A 164 -8.66 0.64 3.92
CA GLN A 164 -8.42 -0.79 3.74
C GLN A 164 -9.32 -1.67 4.61
N GLU A 165 -9.50 -1.29 5.87
CA GLU A 165 -10.36 -2.00 6.81
C GLU A 165 -11.85 -1.64 6.66
N GLY A 166 -12.19 -0.66 5.82
CA GLY A 166 -13.56 -0.17 5.64
C GLY A 166 -14.05 0.65 6.83
N ILE A 167 -13.13 1.22 7.59
CA ILE A 167 -13.39 2.20 8.65
C ILE A 167 -13.54 3.57 8.00
N TYR A 168 -14.47 4.34 8.49
CA TYR A 168 -14.64 5.75 8.14
C TYR A 168 -14.87 6.57 9.40
N TYR A 169 -14.90 7.87 9.24
CA TYR A 169 -15.13 8.76 10.37
C TYR A 169 -16.03 9.94 9.97
N TRP A 170 -16.61 10.57 10.96
CA TRP A 170 -17.34 11.82 10.85
C TRP A 170 -17.09 12.67 12.09
N PHE A 171 -17.54 13.93 12.10
CA PHE A 171 -17.28 14.83 13.21
C PHE A 171 -18.59 15.24 13.88
N ARG A 172 -18.65 15.03 15.20
CA ARG A 172 -19.68 15.58 16.05
C ARG A 172 -19.17 16.89 16.64
N HIS A 173 -19.86 17.99 16.34
CA HIS A 173 -19.47 19.32 16.79
C HIS A 173 -20.18 19.70 18.09
N GLU A 174 -19.41 20.17 19.07
CA GLU A 174 -19.86 20.71 20.34
C GLU A 174 -19.39 22.17 20.47
N LYS A 175 -19.87 22.89 21.49
CA LYS A 175 -19.59 24.33 21.67
C LYS A 175 -18.08 24.66 21.68
N LYS A 176 -17.24 23.78 22.26
CA LYS A 176 -15.81 24.06 22.49
C LYS A 176 -14.86 23.01 21.89
N ARG A 177 -15.41 22.01 21.24
CA ARG A 177 -14.62 20.94 20.61
C ARG A 177 -15.39 20.26 19.49
N HIS A 178 -14.69 19.51 18.67
CA HIS A 178 -15.28 18.54 17.77
C HIS A 178 -14.67 17.18 18.06
N ILE A 179 -15.51 16.16 18.01
CA ILE A 179 -15.17 14.78 18.33
C ILE A 179 -15.16 14.01 17.02
N LEU A 180 -14.05 13.35 16.70
CA LEU A 180 -13.97 12.42 15.60
C LEU A 180 -14.60 11.09 16.03
N VAL A 181 -15.65 10.63 15.34
CA VAL A 181 -16.30 9.35 15.58
C VAL A 181 -15.82 8.35 14.55
N LEU A 182 -15.06 7.33 15.00
CA LEU A 182 -14.66 6.20 14.17
C LEU A 182 -15.85 5.26 14.01
N SER A 183 -16.16 4.88 12.77
CA SER A 183 -17.36 4.12 12.43
C SER A 183 -17.06 3.02 11.42
N ASP A 184 -17.80 1.91 11.49
CA ASP A 184 -17.77 0.82 10.53
C ASP A 184 -19.15 0.23 10.22
N ALA A 185 -20.20 0.79 10.80
CA ALA A 185 -21.57 0.29 10.65
C ALA A 185 -22.62 1.37 10.91
N TYR A 186 -23.85 1.08 10.48
CA TYR A 186 -25.04 1.92 10.67
C TYR A 186 -25.27 2.34 12.13
N GLY A 187 -24.99 1.47 13.10
CA GLY A 187 -25.23 1.74 14.53
C GLY A 187 -24.45 2.92 15.12
N ALA A 188 -23.46 3.46 14.40
CA ALA A 188 -22.72 4.67 14.81
C ALA A 188 -23.43 5.98 14.45
N HIS A 189 -24.58 5.90 13.78
CA HIS A 189 -25.34 7.06 13.27
C HIS A 189 -26.64 7.24 13.99
N HIS A 190 -27.11 8.49 14.09
CA HIS A 190 -28.37 8.83 14.75
C HIS A 190 -29.00 10.06 14.13
N SER A 191 -30.30 10.23 14.34
CA SER A 191 -31.00 11.44 13.93
C SER A 191 -30.84 12.54 14.98
N PRO A 192 -30.52 13.79 14.57
CA PRO A 192 -30.49 14.92 15.51
C PRO A 192 -31.87 15.19 16.09
N ALA A 193 -31.90 15.73 17.32
CA ALA A 193 -33.15 16.10 17.99
C ALA A 193 -33.97 17.08 17.12
N GLY A 194 -35.23 16.73 16.89
CA GLY A 194 -36.13 17.51 16.04
C GLY A 194 -36.03 17.24 14.53
N TYR A 195 -35.10 16.39 14.08
CA TYR A 195 -34.87 16.08 12.67
C TYR A 195 -35.01 14.58 12.32
N THR A 196 -35.65 13.79 13.17
CA THR A 196 -35.94 12.39 12.86
C THR A 196 -36.75 12.24 11.56
N SER A 197 -37.67 13.20 11.30
CA SER A 197 -38.42 13.27 10.03
C SER A 197 -38.38 14.67 9.46
N VAL A 198 -37.90 14.82 8.22
CA VAL A 198 -37.82 16.08 7.50
C VAL A 198 -38.72 16.03 6.26
N PRO A 199 -39.66 16.96 6.13
CA PRO A 199 -40.59 16.98 5.00
C PRO A 199 -39.94 17.54 3.74
N TYR A 200 -40.38 17.01 2.59
CA TYR A 200 -40.18 17.65 1.31
C TYR A 200 -41.35 18.60 1.02
N TYR A 201 -41.03 19.79 0.59
CA TYR A 201 -42.01 20.74 0.07
C TYR A 201 -41.46 21.38 -1.21
N PRO A 202 -42.20 21.34 -2.32
CA PRO A 202 -41.76 21.98 -3.55
C PRO A 202 -41.59 23.48 -3.35
N PRO A 203 -40.73 24.16 -4.13
CA PRO A 203 -40.55 25.61 -4.06
C PRO A 203 -41.89 26.34 -4.16
N SER A 204 -42.15 27.27 -3.27
CA SER A 204 -43.33 28.10 -3.28
C SER A 204 -42.96 29.52 -2.84
N LEU A 205 -43.77 30.50 -3.24
CA LEU A 205 -43.57 31.92 -2.88
C LEU A 205 -43.87 32.21 -1.41
N GLY A 206 -44.46 31.27 -0.65
CA GLY A 206 -44.79 31.46 0.77
C GLY A 206 -43.63 31.04 1.68
N HIS A 207 -43.35 31.86 2.69
CA HIS A 207 -42.42 31.51 3.77
C HIS A 207 -42.96 30.35 4.61
N ARG A 208 -42.11 29.36 4.89
CA ARG A 208 -42.43 28.23 5.78
C ARG A 208 -41.49 28.26 6.99
N GLU A 209 -42.05 28.20 8.17
CA GLU A 209 -41.29 28.23 9.43
C GLU A 209 -40.51 26.93 9.69
N ARG A 210 -41.07 25.78 9.24
CA ARG A 210 -40.46 24.47 9.47
C ARG A 210 -39.33 24.20 8.47
N ASP A 211 -38.19 23.77 9.00
CA ASP A 211 -37.06 23.29 8.20
C ASP A 211 -37.51 22.14 7.28
N HIS A 212 -37.14 22.20 5.99
CA HIS A 212 -37.60 21.28 4.96
C HIS A 212 -36.60 21.19 3.79
N PHE A 213 -36.78 20.17 2.96
CA PHE A 213 -36.13 20.07 1.65
C PHE A 213 -37.08 20.58 0.57
N PHE A 214 -36.55 21.27 -0.44
CA PHE A 214 -37.33 21.79 -1.56
C PHE A 214 -36.85 21.30 -2.92
N ASP A 215 -35.69 20.65 -2.97
CA ASP A 215 -35.16 19.99 -4.16
C ASP A 215 -34.69 18.58 -3.81
N TRP A 216 -34.89 17.65 -4.77
CA TRP A 216 -34.56 16.26 -4.60
C TRP A 216 -34.16 15.65 -5.93
N HIS A 217 -33.00 15.01 -5.97
CA HIS A 217 -32.45 14.34 -7.15
C HIS A 217 -31.89 12.98 -6.77
N MET A 218 -32.32 11.91 -7.47
CA MET A 218 -31.77 10.56 -7.31
C MET A 218 -31.05 10.15 -8.60
N ALA A 219 -29.84 9.64 -8.45
CA ALA A 219 -29.06 9.07 -9.53
C ALA A 219 -28.71 7.60 -9.22
N ARG A 220 -28.70 6.76 -10.25
CA ARG A 220 -28.14 5.42 -10.22
C ARG A 220 -27.09 5.30 -11.31
N GLU A 221 -26.00 4.65 -10.97
CA GLU A 221 -24.87 4.44 -11.87
C GLU A 221 -24.52 2.95 -11.93
N VAL A 222 -24.13 2.47 -13.11
CA VAL A 222 -23.68 1.09 -13.29
C VAL A 222 -22.39 0.87 -12.52
N GLN A 223 -22.40 -0.13 -11.63
CA GLN A 223 -21.24 -0.51 -10.84
C GLN A 223 -20.91 -1.99 -11.06
N PRO A 224 -19.62 -2.40 -10.97
CA PRO A 224 -19.24 -3.81 -10.97
C PRO A 224 -19.95 -4.59 -9.88
N GLY A 225 -20.45 -5.77 -10.20
CA GLY A 225 -21.23 -6.60 -9.26
C GLY A 225 -20.44 -7.66 -8.53
N SER A 226 -19.18 -7.88 -8.89
CA SER A 226 -18.32 -8.83 -8.19
C SER A 226 -16.88 -8.39 -8.11
N LEU A 227 -16.23 -8.76 -7.01
CA LEU A 227 -14.81 -8.56 -6.80
C LEU A 227 -14.16 -9.86 -6.34
N SER A 228 -13.07 -10.25 -6.99
CA SER A 228 -12.22 -11.36 -6.57
C SER A 228 -10.85 -10.84 -6.18
N LEU A 229 -10.32 -11.33 -5.07
CA LEU A 229 -8.96 -11.06 -4.59
C LEU A 229 -8.20 -12.37 -4.48
N ASN A 230 -6.88 -12.32 -4.62
CA ASN A 230 -6.01 -13.46 -4.38
C ASN A 230 -4.71 -12.99 -3.72
N ASP A 231 -4.04 -13.89 -2.98
CA ASP A 231 -2.71 -13.64 -2.41
C ASP A 231 -1.91 -14.95 -2.33
N TYR A 232 -0.68 -14.87 -1.81
CA TYR A 232 0.24 -15.99 -1.68
C TYR A 232 0.82 -16.07 -0.26
N ASP A 233 0.63 -17.23 0.38
CA ASP A 233 1.24 -17.56 1.66
C ASP A 233 2.41 -18.52 1.46
N PHE A 234 3.64 -18.06 1.73
CA PHE A 234 4.83 -18.90 1.59
C PHE A 234 4.88 -20.05 2.62
N GLN A 235 4.17 -19.93 3.74
CA GLN A 235 4.09 -20.99 4.75
C GLN A 235 3.15 -22.12 4.32
N ARG A 236 2.19 -21.80 3.45
CA ARG A 236 1.21 -22.73 2.88
C ARG A 236 1.10 -22.57 1.36
N PRO A 237 2.22 -22.80 0.61
CA PRO A 237 2.33 -22.42 -0.80
C PRO A 237 1.36 -23.15 -1.74
N GLY A 238 0.77 -24.26 -1.31
CA GLY A 238 -0.26 -25.01 -2.05
C GLY A 238 -1.68 -24.58 -1.75
N THR A 239 -1.92 -23.65 -0.79
CA THR A 239 -3.24 -23.18 -0.45
C THR A 239 -3.72 -22.15 -1.46
N ARG A 240 -4.92 -22.35 -2.00
CA ARG A 240 -5.59 -21.37 -2.84
C ARG A 240 -6.26 -20.33 -1.96
N LEU A 241 -5.81 -19.09 -2.07
CA LEU A 241 -6.31 -17.95 -1.27
C LEU A 241 -7.33 -17.08 -2.02
N GLU A 242 -7.70 -17.46 -3.25
CA GLU A 242 -8.70 -16.69 -4.02
C GLU A 242 -10.03 -16.65 -3.31
N VAL A 243 -10.53 -15.43 -3.09
CA VAL A 243 -11.84 -15.15 -2.49
C VAL A 243 -12.67 -14.28 -3.42
N ARG A 244 -13.99 -14.32 -3.28
CA ARG A 244 -14.90 -13.54 -4.11
C ARG A 244 -16.07 -13.00 -3.28
N SER A 245 -16.43 -11.75 -3.51
CA SER A 245 -17.64 -11.12 -2.99
C SER A 245 -18.51 -10.60 -4.12
N ASN A 246 -19.83 -10.75 -4.00
CA ASN A 246 -20.79 -10.38 -5.02
C ASN A 246 -21.90 -9.51 -4.42
N VAL A 247 -22.34 -8.49 -5.18
CA VAL A 247 -23.53 -7.67 -4.88
C VAL A 247 -24.43 -7.68 -6.10
N GLY A 248 -25.57 -8.37 -6.01
CA GLY A 248 -26.53 -8.45 -7.11
C GLY A 248 -27.31 -7.15 -7.29
N ARG A 249 -27.41 -6.66 -8.55
CA ARG A 249 -28.27 -5.52 -8.94
C ARG A 249 -29.13 -5.92 -10.14
N ALA A 250 -30.28 -5.27 -10.29
CA ALA A 250 -31.26 -5.62 -11.33
C ALA A 250 -31.10 -4.78 -12.62
N HIS A 251 -29.86 -4.53 -13.06
CA HIS A 251 -29.59 -3.80 -14.31
C HIS A 251 -28.65 -4.60 -15.23
N ALA A 252 -28.61 -4.25 -16.50
CA ALA A 252 -27.64 -4.83 -17.43
C ALA A 252 -26.20 -4.55 -16.97
N ALA A 253 -25.27 -5.50 -17.20
CA ALA A 253 -23.87 -5.41 -16.79
C ALA A 253 -23.63 -5.35 -15.25
N ALA A 254 -24.63 -5.75 -14.45
CA ALA A 254 -24.50 -5.81 -12.99
C ALA A 254 -23.58 -6.94 -12.49
N ASP A 255 -23.14 -7.82 -13.37
CA ASP A 255 -22.30 -8.99 -13.09
C ASP A 255 -20.85 -8.82 -13.50
N TYR A 256 -20.46 -7.63 -14.00
CA TYR A 256 -19.07 -7.38 -14.42
C TYR A 256 -18.11 -7.56 -13.25
N PRO A 257 -17.07 -8.41 -13.44
CA PRO A 257 -16.14 -8.75 -12.39
C PRO A 257 -14.94 -7.81 -12.34
N LEU A 258 -14.46 -7.56 -11.13
CA LEU A 258 -13.13 -7.02 -10.87
C LEU A 258 -12.25 -8.13 -10.29
N TYR A 259 -10.95 -8.11 -10.61
CA TYR A 259 -9.93 -8.96 -10.02
C TYR A 259 -8.72 -8.13 -9.63
N ASP A 260 -8.17 -8.38 -8.44
CA ASP A 260 -6.96 -7.71 -7.98
C ASP A 260 -6.01 -8.67 -7.26
N TYR A 261 -4.71 -8.35 -7.31
CA TYR A 261 -3.60 -9.05 -6.66
C TYR A 261 -2.45 -8.07 -6.42
N PRO A 262 -1.81 -8.11 -5.24
CA PRO A 262 -2.12 -8.92 -4.06
C PRO A 262 -3.30 -8.38 -3.25
N GLY A 263 -3.96 -9.28 -2.51
CA GLY A 263 -5.08 -8.94 -1.63
C GLY A 263 -4.68 -8.56 -0.21
N GLU A 264 -3.38 -8.73 0.14
CA GLU A 264 -2.78 -8.40 1.45
C GLU A 264 -3.33 -9.19 2.63
N TYR A 265 -3.55 -10.50 2.42
CA TYR A 265 -4.01 -11.42 3.45
C TYR A 265 -3.37 -12.80 3.30
N VAL A 266 -3.34 -13.56 4.40
CA VAL A 266 -2.87 -14.96 4.45
C VAL A 266 -3.94 -15.91 4.99
N GLN A 267 -5.06 -15.38 5.50
CA GLN A 267 -6.24 -16.13 5.92
C GLN A 267 -7.41 -15.80 5.01
N SER A 268 -8.13 -16.83 4.51
CA SER A 268 -9.27 -16.62 3.60
C SER A 268 -10.36 -15.74 4.20
N GLN A 269 -10.58 -15.82 5.53
CA GLN A 269 -11.57 -15.00 6.22
C GLN A 269 -11.26 -13.49 6.12
N ASP A 270 -9.98 -13.11 6.21
CA ASP A 270 -9.55 -11.72 6.05
C ASP A 270 -9.74 -11.28 4.59
N GLY A 271 -9.41 -12.16 3.63
CA GLY A 271 -9.65 -11.92 2.22
C GLY A 271 -11.14 -11.72 1.89
N GLU A 272 -12.03 -12.54 2.45
CA GLU A 272 -13.48 -12.38 2.31
C GLU A 272 -13.95 -11.03 2.86
N HIS A 273 -13.39 -10.61 3.99
CA HIS A 273 -13.65 -9.30 4.57
C HIS A 273 -13.21 -8.18 3.62
N TYR A 274 -11.98 -8.22 3.10
CA TYR A 274 -11.47 -7.20 2.18
C TYR A 274 -12.23 -7.16 0.85
N ALA A 275 -12.55 -8.33 0.28
CA ALA A 275 -13.37 -8.39 -0.93
C ALA A 275 -14.76 -7.78 -0.72
N ARG A 276 -15.38 -8.02 0.44
CA ARG A 276 -16.67 -7.43 0.82
C ARG A 276 -16.55 -5.92 1.04
N THR A 277 -15.57 -5.47 1.79
CA THR A 277 -15.33 -4.04 2.05
C THR A 277 -15.13 -3.26 0.76
N ARG A 278 -14.30 -3.77 -0.15
CA ARG A 278 -14.01 -3.11 -1.43
C ARG A 278 -15.23 -3.09 -2.37
N ILE A 279 -16.00 -4.18 -2.47
CA ILE A 279 -17.21 -4.16 -3.30
C ILE A 279 -18.31 -3.27 -2.69
N GLU A 280 -18.47 -3.24 -1.37
CA GLU A 280 -19.39 -2.33 -0.68
C GLU A 280 -18.99 -0.87 -0.94
N ALA A 281 -17.69 -0.53 -0.91
CA ALA A 281 -17.19 0.82 -1.22
C ALA A 281 -17.56 1.27 -2.65
N ILE A 282 -17.39 0.39 -3.63
CA ILE A 282 -17.81 0.64 -5.02
C ILE A 282 -19.32 0.81 -5.10
N GLN A 283 -20.07 -0.05 -4.42
CA GLN A 283 -21.53 -0.05 -4.44
C GLN A 283 -22.17 1.14 -3.72
N THR A 284 -21.44 1.87 -2.87
CA THR A 284 -21.93 3.15 -2.30
C THR A 284 -22.19 4.20 -3.39
N GLN A 285 -21.63 4.05 -4.58
CA GLN A 285 -21.87 4.94 -5.72
C GLN A 285 -23.07 4.50 -6.58
N TYR A 286 -23.66 3.31 -6.32
CA TYR A 286 -24.76 2.77 -7.14
C TYR A 286 -26.01 3.64 -7.10
N GLU A 287 -26.45 4.05 -5.92
CA GLU A 287 -27.59 4.95 -5.73
C GLU A 287 -27.21 6.10 -4.80
N ARG A 288 -27.33 7.31 -5.30
CA ARG A 288 -27.06 8.55 -4.56
C ARG A 288 -28.28 9.45 -4.63
N VAL A 289 -28.61 10.07 -3.52
CA VAL A 289 -29.70 11.03 -3.43
C VAL A 289 -29.14 12.37 -2.99
N ARG A 290 -29.37 13.40 -3.78
CA ARG A 290 -28.99 14.78 -3.46
C ARG A 290 -30.26 15.57 -3.10
N LEU A 291 -30.19 16.27 -1.96
CA LEU A 291 -31.27 17.10 -1.46
C LEU A 291 -30.77 18.52 -1.22
N ARG A 292 -31.58 19.51 -1.55
CA ARG A 292 -31.35 20.91 -1.16
C ARG A 292 -32.48 21.40 -0.30
N GLY A 293 -32.16 22.20 0.73
CA GLY A 293 -33.15 22.70 1.65
C GLY A 293 -32.62 23.67 2.69
N CYS A 294 -33.46 23.93 3.67
CA CYS A 294 -33.15 24.79 4.83
C CYS A 294 -33.04 23.98 6.14
N ALA A 295 -32.81 22.66 6.07
CA ALA A 295 -32.71 21.78 7.24
C ALA A 295 -31.44 22.03 8.05
N ARG A 296 -31.48 23.02 8.96
CA ARG A 296 -30.30 23.54 9.68
C ARG A 296 -29.62 22.55 10.61
N GLY A 297 -30.38 21.57 11.15
CA GLY A 297 -29.87 20.61 12.14
C GLY A 297 -29.18 19.38 11.56
N ILE A 298 -29.22 19.17 10.24
CA ILE A 298 -28.70 17.95 9.59
C ILE A 298 -27.31 18.19 9.03
N GLY A 299 -26.41 17.22 9.21
CA GLY A 299 -25.05 17.22 8.70
C GLY A 299 -24.53 15.81 8.36
N ALA A 300 -23.31 15.72 7.88
CA ALA A 300 -22.68 14.44 7.57
C ALA A 300 -22.65 13.52 8.80
N GLY A 301 -22.97 12.24 8.60
CA GLY A 301 -23.08 11.24 9.66
C GLY A 301 -24.42 11.17 10.36
N HIS A 302 -25.38 12.04 10.03
CA HIS A 302 -26.72 11.99 10.59
C HIS A 302 -27.67 11.14 9.75
N LEU A 303 -28.68 10.57 10.43
CA LEU A 303 -29.83 9.90 9.84
C LEU A 303 -31.04 10.84 9.83
N PHE A 304 -31.91 10.69 8.84
CA PHE A 304 -33.23 11.30 8.85
C PHE A 304 -34.19 10.51 7.94
N HIS A 305 -35.47 10.55 8.26
CA HIS A 305 -36.55 10.01 7.41
C HIS A 305 -37.11 11.13 6.52
N LEU A 306 -37.06 10.95 5.18
CA LEU A 306 -37.70 11.87 4.26
C LEU A 306 -39.23 11.63 4.29
N SER A 307 -40.01 12.69 4.35
CA SER A 307 -41.48 12.60 4.33
C SER A 307 -42.09 13.57 3.32
N ASN A 308 -43.34 13.31 2.91
CA ASN A 308 -44.11 14.13 1.98
C ASN A 308 -43.55 14.24 0.56
N TYR A 309 -42.60 13.40 0.16
CA TYR A 309 -42.15 13.36 -1.22
C TYR A 309 -43.18 12.60 -2.09
N PRO A 310 -43.54 13.11 -3.29
CA PRO A 310 -44.61 12.53 -4.12
C PRO A 310 -44.40 11.07 -4.51
N ARG A 311 -43.15 10.66 -4.71
CA ARG A 311 -42.78 9.29 -4.98
C ARG A 311 -42.60 8.53 -3.65
N LEU A 312 -43.60 7.73 -3.28
CA LEU A 312 -43.73 7.13 -1.95
C LEU A 312 -42.58 6.21 -1.55
N ASP A 313 -41.97 5.47 -2.48
CA ASP A 313 -40.84 4.58 -2.22
C ASP A 313 -39.56 5.33 -1.81
N GLN A 314 -39.55 6.64 -1.95
CA GLN A 314 -38.44 7.51 -1.50
C GLN A 314 -38.68 8.15 -0.13
N ASN A 315 -39.87 8.02 0.45
CA ASN A 315 -40.16 8.41 1.83
C ASN A 315 -39.62 7.32 2.77
N ARG A 316 -38.32 7.36 3.01
CA ARG A 316 -37.53 6.37 3.77
C ARG A 316 -36.40 7.02 4.53
N GLU A 317 -35.67 6.25 5.29
CA GLU A 317 -34.51 6.72 6.04
C GLU A 317 -33.26 6.80 5.16
N TYR A 318 -32.52 7.89 5.31
CA TYR A 318 -31.28 8.19 4.61
C TYR A 318 -30.14 8.46 5.60
N LEU A 319 -28.94 8.00 5.21
CA LEU A 319 -27.69 8.41 5.83
C LEU A 319 -27.07 9.53 5.01
N VAL A 320 -26.76 10.65 5.66
CA VAL A 320 -26.04 11.76 5.04
C VAL A 320 -24.56 11.44 4.96
N VAL A 321 -24.06 11.25 3.76
CA VAL A 321 -22.65 10.95 3.51
C VAL A 321 -21.82 12.18 3.18
N GLY A 322 -22.46 13.25 2.71
CA GLY A 322 -21.86 14.56 2.45
C GLY A 322 -22.84 15.69 2.71
N ALA A 323 -22.34 16.83 3.12
CA ALA A 323 -23.14 18.03 3.35
C ALA A 323 -22.35 19.29 2.99
N GLU A 324 -22.98 20.17 2.23
CA GLU A 324 -22.50 21.52 1.95
C GLU A 324 -23.47 22.53 2.55
N TYR A 325 -22.91 23.55 3.17
CA TYR A 325 -23.69 24.59 3.85
C TYR A 325 -23.33 25.96 3.32
N ARG A 326 -24.35 26.77 3.15
CA ARG A 326 -24.19 28.19 2.84
C ARG A 326 -25.02 29.00 3.79
N VAL A 327 -24.36 29.89 4.53
CA VAL A 327 -25.02 30.90 5.37
C VAL A 327 -24.60 32.28 4.89
N VAL A 328 -25.55 33.17 4.71
CA VAL A 328 -25.30 34.58 4.41
C VAL A 328 -26.05 35.41 5.46
N GLN A 329 -25.35 36.35 6.10
CA GLN A 329 -25.93 37.30 7.04
C GLN A 329 -25.57 38.71 6.57
N GLU A 330 -26.60 39.53 6.34
CA GLU A 330 -26.39 40.92 5.89
C GLU A 330 -25.68 41.76 6.95
N LEU A 331 -24.91 42.72 6.49
CA LEU A 331 -24.34 43.76 7.36
C LEU A 331 -25.43 44.75 7.79
N TYR A 332 -25.27 45.35 8.96
CA TYR A 332 -26.22 46.33 9.51
C TYR A 332 -26.41 47.59 8.63
N GLU A 333 -25.57 47.83 7.64
CA GLU A 333 -25.53 49.03 6.80
C GLU A 333 -26.35 48.95 5.50
N THR A 334 -26.82 47.79 5.12
CA THR A 334 -27.63 47.62 3.91
C THR A 334 -29.09 47.97 4.24
N GLY A 335 -29.40 49.26 4.18
CA GLY A 335 -30.72 49.84 4.53
C GLY A 335 -31.88 49.52 3.56
N ASN A 336 -31.79 48.54 2.69
CA ASN A 336 -32.88 47.99 1.90
C ASN A 336 -33.43 46.73 2.57
N GLY A 337 -34.37 46.95 3.49
CA GLY A 337 -34.99 45.88 4.26
C GLY A 337 -35.63 44.79 3.39
N GLY A 338 -35.14 43.58 3.51
CA GLY A 338 -35.76 42.41 2.93
C GLY A 338 -34.93 41.13 2.99
N GLY A 339 -33.62 41.20 3.20
CA GLY A 339 -32.76 40.03 3.24
C GLY A 339 -32.36 39.64 4.65
N GLY A 340 -33.17 38.89 5.38
CA GLY A 340 -32.76 38.27 6.63
C GLY A 340 -31.61 37.25 6.40
N ALA A 341 -31.08 36.73 7.52
CA ALA A 341 -30.08 35.68 7.43
C ALA A 341 -30.63 34.45 6.65
N GLN A 342 -29.88 33.98 5.67
CA GLN A 342 -30.25 32.85 4.82
C GLN A 342 -29.37 31.65 5.16
N PHE A 343 -29.99 30.50 5.30
CA PHE A 343 -29.33 29.21 5.44
C PHE A 343 -29.79 28.27 4.32
N GLU A 344 -28.86 27.67 3.60
CA GLU A 344 -29.10 26.63 2.62
C GLU A 344 -28.15 25.48 2.88
N SER A 345 -28.64 24.23 2.73
CA SER A 345 -27.84 23.03 2.76
C SER A 345 -28.08 22.18 1.51
N GLU A 346 -27.02 21.63 0.97
CA GLU A 346 -27.04 20.57 -0.04
C GLU A 346 -26.48 19.31 0.60
N LEU A 347 -27.30 18.24 0.64
CA LEU A 347 -26.95 16.97 1.28
C LEU A 347 -26.80 15.90 0.21
N ASP A 348 -25.73 15.12 0.32
CA ASP A 348 -25.52 13.90 -0.46
C ASP A 348 -25.77 12.70 0.45
N CYS A 349 -26.68 11.81 0.04
CA CYS A 349 -27.23 10.78 0.89
C CYS A 349 -27.24 9.41 0.19
N ILE A 350 -27.21 8.36 1.01
CA ILE A 350 -27.49 6.98 0.59
C ILE A 350 -28.69 6.43 1.39
N ASP A 351 -29.31 5.39 0.89
CA ASP A 351 -30.29 4.61 1.67
C ASP A 351 -29.63 4.10 2.97
N ALA A 352 -30.29 4.31 4.11
CA ALA A 352 -29.73 3.90 5.41
C ALA A 352 -29.52 2.39 5.55
N GLY A 353 -30.25 1.57 4.78
CA GLY A 353 -30.04 0.12 4.69
C GLY A 353 -28.81 -0.28 3.87
N GLN A 354 -28.17 0.65 3.15
CA GLN A 354 -26.96 0.39 2.39
C GLN A 354 -25.72 0.65 3.25
N ALA A 355 -24.82 -0.33 3.33
CA ALA A 355 -23.55 -0.14 4.02
C ALA A 355 -22.73 0.94 3.32
N PHE A 356 -22.22 1.90 4.09
CA PHE A 356 -21.23 2.86 3.63
C PHE A 356 -19.82 2.31 3.86
N ARG A 357 -18.96 2.43 2.85
CA ARG A 357 -17.51 2.23 2.95
C ARG A 357 -16.79 3.33 2.19
N PRO A 358 -15.66 3.84 2.70
CA PRO A 358 -14.85 4.80 1.97
C PRO A 358 -14.19 4.13 0.77
N LEU A 359 -14.14 4.84 -0.36
CA LEU A 359 -13.33 4.39 -1.50
C LEU A 359 -11.83 4.50 -1.15
N PRO A 360 -11.00 3.51 -1.53
CA PRO A 360 -9.55 3.57 -1.34
C PRO A 360 -8.96 4.62 -2.28
N SER A 361 -8.79 5.83 -1.78
CA SER A 361 -8.33 6.99 -2.53
C SER A 361 -6.99 7.53 -2.03
N THR A 362 -6.59 7.15 -0.81
CA THR A 362 -5.31 7.53 -0.23
C THR A 362 -4.20 6.66 -0.83
N PRO A 363 -3.14 7.26 -1.41
CA PRO A 363 -2.06 6.49 -1.99
C PRO A 363 -1.35 5.60 -0.96
N VAL A 364 -1.10 4.35 -1.31
CA VAL A 364 -0.23 3.46 -0.53
C VAL A 364 1.23 3.81 -0.83
N PRO A 365 2.12 3.91 0.19
CA PRO A 365 3.53 4.21 -0.04
C PRO A 365 4.22 3.08 -0.81
N VAL A 366 5.06 3.45 -1.77
CA VAL A 366 5.81 2.51 -2.60
C VAL A 366 7.31 2.73 -2.41
N VAL A 367 8.03 1.71 -1.98
CA VAL A 367 9.48 1.69 -1.91
C VAL A 367 10.05 1.39 -3.29
N ARG A 368 10.60 2.40 -3.96
CA ARG A 368 10.98 2.34 -5.38
C ARG A 368 12.24 1.54 -5.69
N GLY A 369 12.97 1.08 -4.67
CA GLY A 369 14.21 0.34 -4.88
C GLY A 369 14.64 -0.40 -3.61
N PRO A 370 15.73 -1.21 -3.68
CA PRO A 370 16.26 -1.87 -2.51
C PRO A 370 16.83 -0.85 -1.50
N GLN A 371 16.83 -1.27 -0.24
CA GLN A 371 17.46 -0.55 0.87
C GLN A 371 18.47 -1.48 1.55
N THR A 372 19.33 -0.95 2.40
CA THR A 372 20.14 -1.77 3.29
C THR A 372 19.61 -1.68 4.72
N ALA A 373 19.87 -2.74 5.48
CA ALA A 373 19.51 -2.83 6.89
C ALA A 373 20.54 -3.71 7.61
N VAL A 374 20.60 -3.59 8.93
CA VAL A 374 21.52 -4.38 9.76
C VAL A 374 20.75 -5.52 10.42
N VAL A 375 21.28 -6.74 10.35
CA VAL A 375 20.67 -7.91 10.99
C VAL A 375 20.78 -7.76 12.51
N VAL A 376 19.67 -8.01 13.21
CA VAL A 376 19.54 -7.88 14.66
C VAL A 376 19.00 -9.16 15.31
N GLY A 377 19.12 -9.24 16.63
CA GLY A 377 18.61 -10.35 17.43
C GLY A 377 18.88 -10.17 18.92
N PRO A 378 18.61 -11.18 19.75
CA PRO A 378 18.80 -11.14 21.19
C PRO A 378 20.25 -10.88 21.58
N LYS A 379 20.42 -10.15 22.67
CA LYS A 379 21.75 -9.84 23.21
C LYS A 379 22.55 -11.11 23.51
N GLY A 380 23.78 -11.19 22.99
CA GLY A 380 24.68 -12.31 23.18
C GLY A 380 24.51 -13.47 22.18
N GLU A 381 23.60 -13.34 21.22
CA GLU A 381 23.52 -14.23 20.07
C GLU A 381 24.34 -13.70 18.90
N GLU A 382 24.88 -14.62 18.06
CA GLU A 382 25.57 -14.27 16.80
C GLU A 382 24.72 -14.64 15.60
N ILE A 383 23.88 -15.65 15.73
CA ILE A 383 22.97 -16.15 14.69
C ILE A 383 21.60 -16.30 15.34
N TRP A 384 20.61 -15.65 14.79
CA TRP A 384 19.23 -15.79 15.24
C TRP A 384 18.29 -15.92 14.03
N THR A 385 17.62 -17.04 13.95
CA THR A 385 16.79 -17.41 12.80
C THR A 385 15.64 -18.31 13.22
N ASP A 386 14.58 -18.33 12.43
CA ASP A 386 13.47 -19.25 12.59
C ASP A 386 13.64 -20.53 11.73
N GLN A 387 12.62 -21.38 11.74
CA GLN A 387 12.60 -22.64 10.99
C GLN A 387 12.67 -22.49 9.46
N TYR A 388 12.38 -21.30 8.92
CA TYR A 388 12.44 -20.99 7.49
C TYR A 388 13.74 -20.28 7.09
N GLY A 389 14.69 -20.13 8.00
CA GLY A 389 15.93 -19.40 7.76
C GLY A 389 15.73 -17.88 7.63
N ARG A 390 14.64 -17.35 8.16
CA ARG A 390 14.35 -15.91 8.21
C ARG A 390 15.18 -15.24 9.29
N VAL A 391 15.44 -13.96 9.12
CA VAL A 391 16.13 -13.12 10.11
C VAL A 391 15.36 -11.81 10.30
N LYS A 392 15.68 -11.09 11.37
CA LYS A 392 15.16 -9.76 11.63
C LYS A 392 16.23 -8.71 11.42
N VAL A 393 15.82 -7.50 11.06
CA VAL A 393 16.73 -6.40 10.76
C VAL A 393 16.30 -5.11 11.43
N HIS A 394 17.25 -4.18 11.57
CA HIS A 394 17.01 -2.78 11.90
C HIS A 394 17.25 -1.94 10.65
N PHE A 395 16.24 -1.15 10.23
CA PHE A 395 16.35 -0.22 9.11
C PHE A 395 17.02 1.08 9.56
N HIS A 396 17.87 1.66 8.74
CA HIS A 396 18.58 2.91 9.04
C HIS A 396 17.66 4.13 9.28
N TRP A 397 16.45 4.09 8.76
CA TRP A 397 15.45 5.15 8.95
C TRP A 397 14.57 4.97 10.20
N ASP A 398 14.60 3.80 10.84
CA ASP A 398 13.81 3.56 12.05
C ASP A 398 14.50 4.20 13.25
N ARG A 399 13.95 5.31 13.70
CA ARG A 399 14.46 6.09 14.84
C ARG A 399 13.76 5.78 16.17
N HIS A 400 12.72 4.93 16.14
CA HIS A 400 11.92 4.58 17.31
C HIS A 400 12.35 3.25 17.92
N ASP A 401 13.13 2.47 17.19
CA ASP A 401 13.58 1.14 17.56
C ASP A 401 14.84 1.13 18.43
N GLN A 402 15.02 0.06 19.20
CA GLN A 402 16.15 -0.18 20.09
C GLN A 402 17.23 -1.10 19.47
N SER A 403 17.15 -1.44 18.19
CA SER A 403 18.05 -2.34 17.46
C SER A 403 18.21 -3.71 18.14
N ASN A 404 17.12 -4.38 18.41
CA ASN A 404 17.05 -5.69 19.05
C ASN A 404 16.14 -6.67 18.28
N GLU A 405 15.81 -7.80 18.90
CA GLU A 405 14.94 -8.85 18.34
C GLU A 405 13.51 -8.39 17.98
N ASN A 406 13.11 -7.21 18.38
CA ASN A 406 11.78 -6.63 18.12
C ASN A 406 11.78 -5.58 17.02
N SER A 407 12.91 -5.32 16.36
CA SER A 407 13.04 -4.22 15.37
C SER A 407 12.24 -4.43 14.10
N SER A 408 11.97 -5.66 13.69
CA SER A 408 11.19 -5.93 12.49
C SER A 408 10.42 -7.26 12.56
N CYS A 409 9.61 -7.52 11.53
CA CYS A 409 9.09 -8.86 11.25
C CYS A 409 10.22 -9.82 10.83
N TRP A 410 9.93 -11.12 10.80
CA TRP A 410 10.78 -12.13 10.21
C TRP A 410 10.83 -11.99 8.68
N MET A 411 12.02 -11.76 8.12
CA MET A 411 12.23 -11.58 6.67
C MET A 411 12.85 -12.82 6.04
N ARG A 412 12.26 -13.29 4.95
CA ARG A 412 12.83 -14.38 4.15
C ARG A 412 14.15 -13.93 3.54
N VAL A 413 15.10 -14.86 3.46
CA VAL A 413 16.43 -14.62 2.87
C VAL A 413 16.55 -15.38 1.55
N SER A 414 16.87 -14.67 0.48
CA SER A 414 17.21 -15.29 -0.80
C SER A 414 18.49 -16.10 -0.67
N GLN A 415 18.45 -17.35 -1.18
CA GLN A 415 19.60 -18.27 -1.23
C GLN A 415 20.00 -18.50 -2.69
N ALA A 416 21.27 -18.81 -2.92
CA ALA A 416 21.77 -19.06 -4.26
C ALA A 416 21.08 -20.28 -4.94
N TRP A 417 20.61 -21.25 -4.15
CA TRP A 417 19.88 -22.43 -4.60
C TRP A 417 18.94 -22.91 -3.50
N ALA A 418 17.67 -23.12 -3.82
CA ALA A 418 16.66 -23.51 -2.84
C ALA A 418 15.70 -24.54 -3.41
N GLY A 419 15.72 -25.75 -2.87
CA GLY A 419 14.85 -26.87 -3.24
C GLY A 419 14.29 -27.59 -2.04
N LYS A 420 13.51 -28.65 -2.26
CA LYS A 420 12.87 -29.43 -1.20
C LYS A 420 13.93 -30.31 -0.50
N ASN A 421 14.44 -29.87 0.64
CA ASN A 421 15.50 -30.50 1.45
C ASN A 421 16.86 -30.58 0.73
N TRP A 422 17.12 -29.71 -0.25
CA TRP A 422 18.42 -29.59 -0.92
C TRP A 422 18.66 -28.15 -1.38
N GLY A 423 19.91 -27.76 -1.56
CA GLY A 423 20.30 -26.43 -2.00
C GLY A 423 21.46 -25.84 -1.21
N SER A 424 21.63 -24.53 -1.29
CA SER A 424 22.64 -23.77 -0.56
C SER A 424 21.97 -22.91 0.50
N ILE A 425 22.50 -22.92 1.71
CA ILE A 425 21.97 -22.09 2.82
C ILE A 425 23.09 -21.33 3.52
N GLN A 426 22.90 -20.02 3.66
CA GLN A 426 23.80 -19.14 4.41
C GLN A 426 22.95 -18.14 5.17
N ILE A 427 22.79 -18.32 6.48
CA ILE A 427 22.03 -17.40 7.33
C ILE A 427 22.84 -16.13 7.59
N PRO A 428 22.30 -14.93 7.33
CA PRO A 428 22.93 -13.68 7.75
C PRO A 428 23.05 -13.62 9.27
N ARG A 429 24.22 -13.16 9.77
CA ARG A 429 24.49 -13.06 11.20
C ARG A 429 24.19 -11.67 11.72
N ILE A 430 23.93 -11.56 13.01
CA ILE A 430 23.71 -10.29 13.71
C ILE A 430 24.90 -9.36 13.45
N GLY A 431 24.62 -8.08 13.11
CA GLY A 431 25.58 -7.06 12.73
C GLY A 431 25.96 -7.03 11.25
N GLN A 432 25.55 -8.03 10.45
CA GLN A 432 25.77 -7.99 8.99
C GLN A 432 24.79 -7.07 8.29
N GLU A 433 25.27 -6.36 7.26
CA GLU A 433 24.44 -5.52 6.40
C GLU A 433 23.85 -6.34 5.27
N VAL A 434 22.54 -6.24 5.10
CA VAL A 434 21.77 -6.96 4.09
C VAL A 434 21.05 -5.99 3.15
N ILE A 435 20.82 -6.45 1.91
CA ILE A 435 20.00 -5.74 0.92
C ILE A 435 18.57 -6.23 1.07
N VAL A 436 17.64 -5.31 1.33
CA VAL A 436 16.22 -5.57 1.47
C VAL A 436 15.48 -5.00 0.26
N SER A 437 14.75 -5.85 -0.44
CA SER A 437 13.76 -5.48 -1.46
C SER A 437 12.35 -5.64 -0.89
N PHE A 438 11.37 -5.07 -1.58
CA PHE A 438 9.98 -5.06 -1.13
C PHE A 438 9.10 -5.64 -2.24
N LEU A 439 8.27 -6.64 -1.91
CA LEU A 439 7.37 -7.26 -2.88
C LEU A 439 6.32 -6.23 -3.34
N GLU A 440 6.20 -6.02 -4.65
CA GLU A 440 5.36 -4.96 -5.27
C GLU A 440 5.72 -3.53 -4.78
N GLY A 441 6.86 -3.36 -4.10
CA GLY A 441 7.25 -2.09 -3.48
C GLY A 441 6.54 -1.78 -2.16
N ASP A 442 5.77 -2.71 -1.63
CA ASP A 442 5.03 -2.58 -0.38
C ASP A 442 5.99 -2.62 0.83
N PRO A 443 6.09 -1.55 1.64
CA PRO A 443 6.96 -1.51 2.82
C PRO A 443 6.63 -2.59 3.85
N ASP A 444 5.41 -3.14 3.84
CA ASP A 444 4.96 -4.19 4.76
C ASP A 444 5.39 -5.60 4.31
N ARG A 445 5.96 -5.74 3.09
CA ARG A 445 6.34 -7.03 2.48
C ARG A 445 7.84 -7.11 2.14
N PRO A 446 8.75 -6.93 3.13
CA PRO A 446 10.20 -6.96 2.90
C PRO A 446 10.73 -8.37 2.65
N ILE A 447 11.78 -8.47 1.81
CA ILE A 447 12.52 -9.69 1.53
C ILE A 447 14.01 -9.37 1.37
N ILE A 448 14.89 -10.17 1.99
CA ILE A 448 16.33 -9.99 1.87
C ILE A 448 16.81 -10.65 0.57
N THR A 449 17.39 -9.84 -0.32
CA THR A 449 17.84 -10.27 -1.66
C THR A 449 19.35 -10.35 -1.79
N GLY A 450 20.12 -9.83 -0.83
CA GLY A 450 21.58 -9.85 -0.88
C GLY A 450 22.25 -9.41 0.41
N ARG A 451 23.57 -9.28 0.35
CA ARG A 451 24.45 -8.86 1.44
C ARG A 451 25.54 -7.98 0.88
N VAL A 452 26.03 -7.04 1.67
CA VAL A 452 27.17 -6.17 1.33
C VAL A 452 28.17 -6.13 2.47
N TYR A 453 29.44 -5.96 2.13
CA TYR A 453 30.45 -5.62 3.11
C TYR A 453 30.42 -4.11 3.42
N ASN A 454 30.83 -3.75 4.61
CA ASN A 454 31.00 -2.37 5.03
C ASN A 454 32.28 -2.19 5.86
N ALA A 455 32.51 -1.02 6.45
CA ALA A 455 33.72 -0.73 7.19
C ALA A 455 33.89 -1.56 8.49
N GLU A 456 32.79 -2.09 9.06
CA GLU A 456 32.81 -2.94 10.26
C GLU A 456 32.81 -4.42 9.90
N GLN A 457 32.12 -4.80 8.84
CA GLN A 457 32.03 -6.16 8.31
C GLN A 457 32.84 -6.24 7.00
N THR A 458 34.18 -6.33 7.14
CA THR A 458 35.12 -6.24 6.03
C THR A 458 35.22 -7.55 5.23
N VAL A 459 35.74 -7.44 4.00
CA VAL A 459 35.99 -8.58 3.09
C VAL A 459 36.95 -9.61 3.71
N PRO A 460 36.83 -10.90 3.39
CA PRO A 460 37.63 -11.97 3.98
C PRO A 460 39.11 -11.98 3.52
N TYR A 461 39.41 -11.32 2.40
CA TYR A 461 40.74 -11.20 1.82
C TYR A 461 41.11 -9.73 1.68
N GLU A 462 42.34 -9.35 2.08
CA GLU A 462 42.81 -7.97 2.00
C GLU A 462 42.85 -7.48 0.55
N LEU A 463 42.10 -6.43 0.28
CA LEU A 463 42.06 -5.79 -1.03
C LEU A 463 42.79 -4.46 -1.02
N PRO A 464 43.43 -4.03 -2.14
CA PRO A 464 43.43 -4.69 -3.47
C PRO A 464 44.54 -5.76 -3.62
N ALA A 465 45.33 -6.06 -2.60
CA ALA A 465 46.49 -6.94 -2.67
C ALA A 465 46.14 -8.37 -3.17
N ASN A 466 44.99 -8.89 -2.77
CA ASN A 466 44.51 -10.24 -3.09
C ASN A 466 43.31 -10.21 -4.05
N ALA A 467 43.31 -9.30 -5.03
CA ALA A 467 42.20 -9.18 -6.00
C ALA A 467 41.98 -10.41 -6.87
N THR A 468 42.98 -11.33 -6.96
CA THR A 468 42.89 -12.59 -7.70
C THR A 468 42.31 -13.73 -6.85
N GLN A 469 42.05 -13.52 -5.56
CA GLN A 469 41.46 -14.51 -4.68
C GLN A 469 39.92 -14.47 -4.73
N SER A 470 39.31 -15.61 -4.82
CA SER A 470 37.87 -15.82 -4.68
C SER A 470 37.59 -17.02 -3.78
N GLY A 471 36.47 -16.99 -3.04
CA GLY A 471 36.15 -18.13 -2.19
C GLY A 471 35.04 -17.89 -1.19
N THR A 472 34.79 -18.89 -0.37
CA THR A 472 33.88 -18.85 0.77
C THR A 472 34.64 -19.12 2.05
N LYS A 473 34.62 -18.17 2.99
CA LYS A 473 35.24 -18.29 4.31
C LYS A 473 34.17 -18.14 5.36
N SER A 474 34.02 -19.15 6.24
CA SER A 474 33.09 -19.11 7.37
C SER A 474 33.78 -18.57 8.63
N ARG A 475 33.08 -18.57 9.73
CA ARG A 475 33.61 -18.24 11.07
C ARG A 475 32.93 -19.11 12.10
N SER A 476 33.70 -19.70 13.02
CA SER A 476 33.14 -20.49 14.12
C SER A 476 32.20 -19.65 15.01
N SER A 477 31.13 -20.24 15.51
CA SER A 477 30.12 -19.62 16.39
C SER A 477 29.85 -20.59 17.58
N LYS A 478 29.74 -20.08 18.84
CA LYS A 478 29.83 -18.69 19.30
C LYS A 478 31.27 -18.35 19.70
N GLY A 479 31.62 -17.05 19.60
CA GLY A 479 32.89 -16.52 20.11
C GLY A 479 34.11 -16.83 19.26
N GLY A 480 33.94 -17.31 18.02
CA GLY A 480 35.04 -17.54 17.09
C GLY A 480 35.72 -16.25 16.64
N THR A 481 37.05 -16.26 16.58
CA THR A 481 37.87 -15.17 16.07
C THR A 481 38.02 -15.28 14.53
N PRO A 482 38.56 -14.28 13.82
CA PRO A 482 38.89 -14.40 12.41
C PRO A 482 39.84 -15.55 12.05
N ALA A 483 40.55 -16.13 13.01
CA ALA A 483 41.40 -17.28 12.85
C ALA A 483 40.67 -18.63 12.89
N ASN A 484 39.41 -18.65 13.36
CA ASN A 484 38.59 -19.86 13.49
C ASN A 484 37.59 -19.95 12.31
N PHE A 485 37.93 -20.70 11.25
CA PHE A 485 37.15 -20.69 10.01
C PHE A 485 37.23 -22.01 9.24
N ASN A 486 36.24 -22.26 8.40
CA ASN A 486 36.36 -23.20 7.27
C ASN A 486 36.42 -22.37 5.97
N GLU A 487 37.21 -22.82 4.99
CA GLU A 487 37.44 -22.04 3.77
C GLU A 487 37.59 -22.96 2.52
N ILE A 488 36.98 -22.52 1.43
CA ILE A 488 37.27 -22.95 0.08
C ILE A 488 37.68 -21.72 -0.70
N ARG A 489 38.97 -21.63 -1.10
CA ARG A 489 39.51 -20.47 -1.78
C ARG A 489 40.24 -20.88 -3.08
N MET A 490 40.07 -20.07 -4.11
CA MET A 490 40.82 -20.15 -5.37
C MET A 490 41.74 -18.93 -5.43
N GLU A 491 42.99 -19.15 -5.82
CA GLU A 491 43.96 -18.11 -6.20
C GLU A 491 44.19 -18.26 -7.70
N ASP A 492 43.86 -17.23 -8.48
CA ASP A 492 43.95 -17.22 -9.95
C ASP A 492 45.19 -16.43 -10.46
N LYS A 493 46.10 -16.04 -9.57
CA LYS A 493 47.33 -15.36 -9.96
C LYS A 493 48.21 -16.25 -10.81
N LYS A 494 48.43 -15.86 -12.07
CA LYS A 494 49.21 -16.64 -13.03
C LYS A 494 50.60 -17.04 -12.51
N GLY A 495 50.85 -18.35 -12.44
CA GLY A 495 52.08 -18.93 -11.92
C GLY A 495 52.07 -19.17 -10.39
N ALA A 496 50.96 -18.80 -9.71
CA ALA A 496 50.75 -19.07 -8.30
C ALA A 496 49.34 -19.57 -8.01
N GLU A 497 48.70 -20.17 -9.04
CA GLU A 497 47.35 -20.72 -8.98
C GLU A 497 47.23 -21.75 -7.86
N GLN A 498 46.15 -21.69 -7.07
CA GLN A 498 45.91 -22.57 -5.93
C GLN A 498 44.42 -22.81 -5.71
N LEU A 499 44.05 -24.06 -5.45
CA LEU A 499 42.81 -24.41 -4.75
C LEU A 499 43.16 -24.76 -3.31
N PHE A 500 42.62 -24.01 -2.33
CA PHE A 500 42.85 -24.21 -0.91
C PHE A 500 41.56 -24.62 -0.22
N ILE A 501 41.57 -25.71 0.53
CA ILE A 501 40.47 -26.22 1.32
C ILE A 501 40.97 -26.32 2.75
N HIS A 502 40.30 -25.68 3.69
CA HIS A 502 40.63 -25.66 5.11
C HIS A 502 39.42 -25.98 5.97
N ALA A 503 39.60 -26.90 6.87
CA ALA A 503 38.63 -27.24 7.91
C ALA A 503 39.19 -26.83 9.28
N GLU A 504 38.44 -26.05 10.06
CA GLU A 504 38.84 -25.60 11.41
C GLU A 504 39.07 -26.78 12.37
N ARG A 505 38.35 -27.88 12.19
CA ARG A 505 38.49 -29.07 13.05
C ARG A 505 38.53 -30.36 12.25
N ASN A 506 37.45 -30.81 11.66
CA ASN A 506 37.33 -32.08 10.97
C ASN A 506 36.96 -31.84 9.50
N GLN A 507 37.54 -32.65 8.61
CA GLN A 507 37.13 -32.73 7.22
C GLN A 507 36.75 -34.18 6.91
N ASP A 508 35.52 -34.42 6.53
CA ASP A 508 34.99 -35.71 6.12
C ASP A 508 34.67 -35.64 4.61
N ILE A 509 35.12 -36.63 3.85
CA ILE A 509 34.83 -36.80 2.44
C ILE A 509 34.19 -38.17 2.26
N GLU A 510 32.96 -38.18 1.76
CA GLU A 510 32.21 -39.39 1.46
C GLU A 510 31.93 -39.44 -0.03
N VAL A 511 32.27 -40.58 -0.65
CA VAL A 511 32.13 -40.81 -2.09
C VAL A 511 31.43 -42.16 -2.30
N GLU A 512 30.25 -42.12 -2.93
CA GLU A 512 29.38 -43.29 -3.09
C GLU A 512 29.98 -44.36 -4.03
N ASN A 513 30.86 -43.98 -4.96
CA ASN A 513 31.46 -44.92 -5.95
C ASN A 513 32.97 -44.79 -6.03
N ASP A 514 33.49 -43.85 -6.84
CA ASP A 514 34.92 -43.73 -7.10
C ASP A 514 35.45 -42.33 -6.85
N GLU A 515 36.64 -42.23 -6.26
CA GLU A 515 37.39 -40.98 -6.11
C GLU A 515 38.72 -41.12 -6.89
N THR A 516 39.06 -40.16 -7.73
CA THR A 516 40.29 -40.16 -8.52
C THR A 516 41.13 -38.90 -8.27
N HIS A 517 42.36 -39.10 -7.85
CA HIS A 517 43.34 -38.03 -7.68
C HIS A 517 44.45 -38.17 -8.75
N CYS A 518 44.51 -37.23 -9.70
CA CYS A 518 45.53 -37.21 -10.76
C CYS A 518 46.51 -36.03 -10.55
N ARG A 519 47.79 -36.34 -10.35
CA ARG A 519 48.85 -35.34 -10.31
C ARG A 519 49.66 -35.40 -11.59
N ARG A 520 49.65 -34.33 -12.41
CA ARG A 520 50.56 -34.23 -13.56
C ARG A 520 51.94 -33.89 -13.04
N PRO A 521 53.01 -34.65 -13.43
CA PRO A 521 54.39 -34.29 -13.06
C PRO A 521 54.77 -32.95 -13.66
N ALA A 522 55.48 -32.11 -12.87
CA ALA A 522 55.97 -30.85 -13.38
C ALA A 522 56.81 -31.08 -14.64
N ARG A 523 56.47 -30.39 -15.72
CA ARG A 523 57.35 -30.37 -16.92
C ARG A 523 58.72 -29.88 -16.49
N ARG A 524 59.75 -30.77 -16.41
CA ARG A 524 61.10 -30.33 -16.26
C ARG A 524 61.44 -29.49 -17.49
N ARG A 525 61.73 -28.20 -17.29
CA ARG A 525 62.40 -27.41 -18.33
C ARG A 525 63.71 -28.11 -18.63
N ALA A 526 63.87 -28.57 -19.85
CA ALA A 526 65.19 -29.02 -20.34
C ALA A 526 66.17 -27.85 -20.09
N PRO A 527 67.38 -28.11 -19.54
CA PRO A 527 68.37 -27.05 -19.40
C PRO A 527 68.64 -26.48 -20.79
N ALA A 528 68.66 -25.18 -20.91
CA ALA A 528 69.04 -24.48 -22.14
C ALA A 528 70.45 -24.99 -22.54
N SER A 529 70.53 -25.71 -23.62
CA SER A 529 71.83 -26.16 -24.19
C SER A 529 72.56 -24.90 -24.66
N SER A 530 73.70 -24.61 -24.01
CA SER A 530 74.70 -23.67 -24.53
C SER A 530 75.26 -24.30 -25.86
N SER A 531 75.05 -23.58 -26.94
CA SER A 531 75.62 -23.90 -28.22
C SER A 531 77.16 -23.83 -28.20
N SER A 532 77.84 -24.95 -28.24
CA SER A 532 79.22 -25.04 -28.75
C SER A 532 79.20 -25.90 -29.99
N THR A 533 79.56 -25.28 -31.11
CA THR A 533 79.81 -25.82 -32.39
C THR A 533 80.99 -26.84 -32.37
N ALA A 534 80.79 -28.09 -32.68
CA ALA A 534 81.83 -28.97 -33.19
C ALA A 534 81.25 -30.07 -34.05
N ALA A 535 81.89 -30.26 -35.18
CA ALA A 535 81.55 -30.89 -36.41
C ALA A 535 81.33 -32.43 -36.41
N LEU A 536 80.43 -32.82 -37.28
CA LEU A 536 80.53 -33.93 -38.31
C LEU A 536 80.94 -35.34 -37.92
N ARG A 537 80.07 -36.21 -38.39
CA ARG A 537 80.24 -37.63 -38.87
C ARG A 537 79.89 -38.70 -37.85
N ALA A 538 78.87 -39.42 -38.19
CA ALA A 538 78.80 -40.85 -38.52
C ALA A 538 77.42 -41.43 -38.11
N THR A 539 76.75 -41.90 -39.14
CA THR A 539 76.12 -43.19 -39.35
C THR A 539 74.75 -43.45 -38.76
N PHE A 540 73.88 -43.58 -39.72
CA PHE A 540 72.62 -44.32 -39.77
C PHE A 540 72.79 -45.73 -39.13
N SER A 541 72.31 -45.89 -37.89
CA SER A 541 71.92 -47.22 -37.37
C SER A 541 71.43 -47.19 -35.91
N ALA A 542 70.54 -46.33 -35.59
CA ALA A 542 69.88 -46.38 -34.28
C ALA A 542 68.43 -45.77 -34.27
N TRP A 543 67.69 -46.11 -35.31
CA TRP A 543 66.34 -45.56 -35.46
C TRP A 543 65.22 -46.58 -35.18
N TRP A 544 65.51 -47.72 -34.54
CA TRP A 544 64.46 -48.71 -34.22
C TRP A 544 64.41 -49.19 -32.76
N SER A 545 65.01 -48.55 -31.79
CA SER A 545 64.99 -49.03 -30.40
C SER A 545 64.47 -48.05 -29.34
N SER A 546 63.82 -46.98 -29.77
CA SER A 546 63.31 -46.00 -28.81
C SER A 546 61.78 -45.75 -28.88
N MET A 547 61.01 -46.74 -29.36
CA MET A 547 59.55 -46.67 -29.37
C MET A 547 58.89 -47.64 -28.40
N SER A 548 59.48 -47.96 -27.26
CA SER A 548 58.82 -48.79 -26.23
C SER A 548 59.10 -48.37 -24.78
N SER A 549 59.01 -47.05 -24.45
CA SER A 549 58.95 -46.64 -23.09
C SER A 549 58.25 -45.23 -22.94
N ALA A 550 57.04 -45.13 -23.47
CA ALA A 550 56.14 -44.11 -23.02
C ALA A 550 55.46 -44.61 -21.73
N GLN A 551 56.07 -44.35 -20.61
CA GLN A 551 55.40 -44.59 -19.31
C GLN A 551 54.16 -43.70 -19.23
N SER A 552 53.01 -44.39 -19.16
CA SER A 552 51.70 -43.77 -18.81
C SER A 552 51.78 -43.06 -17.46
N PRO A 553 51.11 -41.95 -17.25
CA PRO A 553 51.06 -41.31 -15.98
C PRO A 553 50.43 -42.27 -14.96
N HIS A 554 51.12 -42.50 -13.84
CA HIS A 554 50.60 -43.30 -12.73
C HIS A 554 49.30 -42.64 -12.18
N CYS A 555 48.19 -43.30 -12.44
CA CYS A 555 46.94 -43.06 -11.76
C CYS A 555 46.86 -44.05 -10.60
N THR A 556 46.98 -43.60 -9.38
CA THR A 556 46.79 -44.46 -8.21
C THR A 556 45.29 -44.53 -7.90
N THR A 557 44.67 -45.61 -8.25
CA THR A 557 43.33 -45.98 -7.77
C THR A 557 43.49 -46.64 -6.39
N SER A 558 43.03 -45.98 -5.35
CA SER A 558 42.92 -46.60 -4.05
C SER A 558 41.63 -47.39 -3.97
N ALA A 559 41.69 -48.68 -4.27
CA ALA A 559 40.59 -49.59 -3.97
C ALA A 559 40.59 -49.96 -2.49
N SER A 560 39.57 -49.59 -1.81
CA SER A 560 39.34 -49.96 -0.40
C SER A 560 39.02 -51.46 -0.29
N PRO A 561 39.64 -52.22 0.62
CA PRO A 561 39.34 -53.66 0.77
C PRO A 561 37.93 -53.84 1.35
N ARG A 562 37.10 -54.61 0.67
CA ARG A 562 35.81 -55.10 1.16
C ARG A 562 36.01 -55.84 2.49
N ALA A 563 35.48 -55.24 3.57
CA ALA A 563 35.30 -55.96 4.81
C ALA A 563 34.10 -56.90 4.68
N THR A 564 34.37 -58.18 4.58
CA THR A 564 33.42 -59.29 4.72
C THR A 564 32.87 -59.30 6.13
N ARG A 565 31.63 -58.95 6.37
CA ARG A 565 30.92 -59.31 7.60
C ARG A 565 29.63 -60.06 7.30
N ALA A 566 29.56 -61.19 8.02
CA ALA A 566 28.66 -62.30 7.91
C ALA A 566 27.18 -61.97 8.12
N ARG A 567 26.37 -62.75 7.46
CA ARG A 567 24.93 -62.93 7.57
C ARG A 567 24.46 -63.16 9.03
N VAL A 568 23.34 -62.50 9.39
CA VAL A 568 22.31 -63.14 10.19
C VAL A 568 20.96 -62.90 9.56
N ALA A 569 20.33 -63.99 9.16
CA ALA A 569 19.01 -64.05 8.58
C ALA A 569 17.91 -63.89 9.62
N ARG A 570 16.85 -63.16 9.32
CA ARG A 570 15.50 -63.48 9.78
C ARG A 570 14.47 -63.21 8.71
N ARG A 571 13.79 -64.33 8.36
CA ARG A 571 12.64 -64.39 7.46
C ARG A 571 11.43 -63.69 8.09
N ALA A 572 10.67 -62.97 7.27
CA ALA A 572 9.21 -63.00 7.34
C ALA A 572 8.67 -62.80 5.91
N ARG A 573 7.88 -63.79 5.49
CA ARG A 573 7.14 -63.81 4.23
C ARG A 573 5.89 -62.94 4.33
N MET A 574 5.55 -62.27 3.24
CA MET A 574 4.16 -62.27 2.75
C MET A 574 4.13 -61.88 1.26
N SER A 575 3.29 -62.59 0.54
CA SER A 575 3.13 -62.64 -0.90
C SER A 575 2.31 -61.49 -1.51
N PRO A 576 2.30 -61.36 -2.88
CA PRO A 576 1.83 -60.17 -3.57
C PRO A 576 0.38 -60.30 -4.02
N ALA A 577 -0.33 -59.21 -4.08
CA ALA A 577 -1.60 -59.09 -4.76
C ALA A 577 -1.44 -58.32 -6.09
N ARG A 578 -1.81 -59.00 -7.16
CA ARG A 578 -1.98 -58.45 -8.52
C ARG A 578 -3.18 -57.50 -8.53
N ILE A 579 -3.06 -56.35 -9.18
CA ILE A 579 -4.19 -55.70 -9.84
C ILE A 579 -3.72 -55.15 -11.20
N SER A 580 -4.51 -55.47 -12.18
CA SER A 580 -4.37 -55.36 -13.62
C SER A 580 -4.51 -53.92 -14.17
N ALA A 581 -3.86 -53.75 -15.28
CA ALA A 581 -3.94 -52.60 -16.17
C ALA A 581 -5.34 -52.35 -16.75
N GLY A 582 -5.74 -51.08 -16.86
CA GLY A 582 -6.87 -50.62 -17.63
C GLY A 582 -6.59 -49.26 -18.26
N LEU A 583 -6.29 -49.29 -19.58
CA LEU A 583 -6.27 -48.09 -20.43
C LEU A 583 -7.69 -47.68 -20.81
N PRO A 584 -8.04 -46.41 -20.88
CA PRO A 584 -9.22 -46.01 -21.64
C PRO A 584 -8.86 -45.37 -22.98
N ARG A 585 -9.72 -45.77 -23.91
CA ARG A 585 -9.76 -45.47 -25.34
C ARG A 585 -10.00 -44.01 -25.67
N ARG A 586 -9.46 -43.62 -26.82
CA ARG A 586 -9.77 -42.42 -27.61
C ARG A 586 -11.25 -42.41 -28.02
N TYR A 587 -11.92 -41.24 -27.95
CA TYR A 587 -13.12 -40.96 -28.68
C TYR A 587 -12.88 -39.92 -29.77
N ALA A 588 -13.34 -40.32 -30.99
CA ALA A 588 -13.30 -39.53 -32.21
C ALA A 588 -14.56 -38.63 -32.30
N CYS A 589 -14.34 -37.43 -32.84
CA CYS A 589 -15.36 -36.46 -33.14
C CYS A 589 -15.99 -36.80 -34.53
N THR A 590 -17.30 -37.01 -34.62
CA THR A 590 -18.03 -37.07 -35.88
C THR A 590 -18.98 -35.90 -36.01
N SER A 591 -18.80 -35.16 -37.10
CA SER A 591 -19.65 -34.09 -37.59
C SER A 591 -21.02 -34.63 -38.13
N ARG A 592 -22.11 -33.94 -37.89
CA ARG A 592 -23.31 -33.98 -38.74
C ARG A 592 -23.83 -32.59 -39.06
N ARG A 593 -23.83 -32.31 -40.36
CA ARG A 593 -24.56 -31.19 -40.99
C ARG A 593 -26.07 -31.49 -40.98
N ARG A 594 -26.91 -30.46 -40.89
CA ARG A 594 -28.16 -30.36 -41.66
C ARG A 594 -28.52 -28.90 -41.92
N ASP A 595 -28.91 -28.72 -43.14
CA ASP A 595 -29.25 -27.60 -43.98
C ASP A 595 -30.47 -26.76 -43.56
N GLY A 596 -30.55 -25.56 -44.13
CA GLY A 596 -31.79 -24.79 -44.26
C GLY A 596 -31.61 -23.27 -44.41
N SER A 597 -31.43 -22.83 -45.67
CA SER A 597 -31.53 -21.42 -46.12
C SER A 597 -33.02 -21.07 -46.43
N PRO A 598 -33.42 -19.90 -47.02
CA PRO A 598 -32.75 -18.60 -47.28
C PRO A 598 -33.68 -17.36 -47.05
N HIS A 599 -33.18 -16.15 -47.15
CA HIS A 599 -33.66 -14.97 -47.94
C HIS A 599 -32.98 -13.69 -47.41
N SER A 600 -32.24 -13.05 -48.23
CA SER A 600 -32.35 -11.99 -49.23
C SER A 600 -32.29 -10.56 -48.70
N GLY A 601 -31.37 -9.80 -49.30
CA GLY A 601 -31.43 -8.33 -49.41
C GLY A 601 -30.12 -7.61 -49.25
N CYS A 602 -29.32 -7.51 -50.30
CA CYS A 602 -28.86 -6.38 -51.15
C CYS A 602 -28.37 -5.09 -50.43
N CYS A 603 -27.18 -4.68 -50.62
CA CYS A 603 -26.52 -3.74 -51.56
C CYS A 603 -25.23 -3.16 -50.96
N SER A 604 -24.16 -3.38 -51.57
CA SER A 604 -23.26 -2.66 -52.51
C SER A 604 -22.28 -1.69 -51.86
N ALA A 605 -21.03 -2.03 -51.97
CA ALA A 605 -19.91 -1.53 -52.78
C ALA A 605 -19.21 -0.26 -52.33
N SER A 606 -17.92 -0.30 -52.08
CA SER A 606 -16.92 0.13 -53.04
C SER A 606 -15.49 0.01 -52.48
N GLN A 607 -14.67 -0.44 -53.39
CA GLN A 607 -13.20 -0.66 -53.28
C GLN A 607 -12.42 0.66 -53.17
N ARG A 608 -11.27 0.63 -52.51
CA ARG A 608 -10.00 1.05 -53.16
C ARG A 608 -8.79 0.42 -52.48
N ARG A 609 -8.00 -0.28 -53.28
CA ARG A 609 -6.63 -0.73 -53.02
C ARG A 609 -5.67 0.43 -53.19
N THR A 610 -4.59 0.49 -52.42
CA THR A 610 -3.29 0.92 -52.92
C THR A 610 -2.15 0.13 -52.21
N ARG A 611 -1.27 -0.39 -53.06
CA ARG A 611 0.01 -1.05 -52.74
C ARG A 611 1.09 0.00 -52.48
N CYS A 612 2.11 -0.32 -51.65
CA CYS A 612 3.55 -0.28 -51.99
C CYS A 612 4.37 -0.58 -50.74
N ASN A 613 5.15 -1.56 -50.81
CA ASN A 613 6.56 -1.85 -51.02
C ASN A 613 7.57 -1.47 -49.94
N ARG A 614 8.17 -2.54 -49.39
CA ARG A 614 9.59 -2.89 -49.12
C ARG A 614 10.51 -1.95 -48.32
N SER A 615 11.04 -2.58 -47.30
CA SER A 615 12.45 -2.79 -46.93
C SER A 615 13.10 -1.81 -45.94
N SER A 616 13.45 -2.25 -44.78
CA SER A 616 14.85 -2.42 -44.36
C SER A 616 14.96 -2.88 -42.89
N MET A 617 15.94 -3.73 -42.67
CA MET A 617 16.36 -4.32 -41.40
C MET A 617 16.80 -3.27 -40.39
N VAL A 618 16.42 -3.40 -39.11
CA VAL A 618 17.25 -3.00 -37.97
C VAL A 618 16.93 -3.92 -36.78
N GLY A 619 17.96 -4.28 -36.03
CA GLY A 619 18.05 -5.31 -35.02
C GLY A 619 17.26 -5.05 -33.71
N PRO A 620 17.37 -5.92 -32.69
CA PRO A 620 16.44 -5.97 -31.57
C PRO A 620 16.66 -4.84 -30.56
N PRO A 621 15.58 -4.29 -29.95
CA PRO A 621 15.71 -3.33 -28.87
C PRO A 621 15.97 -4.02 -27.53
N SER A 622 16.84 -3.40 -26.76
CA SER A 622 17.23 -3.70 -25.39
C SER A 622 16.05 -3.64 -24.43
N ALA A 623 16.09 -4.50 -23.41
CA ALA A 623 15.17 -4.56 -22.29
C ALA A 623 15.15 -3.23 -21.49
N GLY A 624 14.00 -2.63 -21.40
CA GLY A 624 13.75 -1.47 -20.55
C GLY A 624 12.48 -0.76 -21.03
N ASP A 625 11.31 -1.19 -20.57
CA ASP A 625 10.05 -0.44 -20.52
C ASP A 625 8.86 -1.41 -20.42
N ILE A 626 8.70 -2.01 -19.25
CA ILE A 626 7.42 -2.61 -18.82
C ILE A 626 7.21 -2.28 -17.35
N VAL A 627 6.86 -1.06 -17.05
CA VAL A 627 6.15 -0.68 -15.81
C VAL A 627 5.43 0.64 -16.06
N SER A 628 4.24 0.63 -16.62
CA SER A 628 3.28 1.75 -16.49
C SER A 628 1.95 1.52 -17.24
N ILE A 629 1.24 0.43 -16.98
CA ILE A 629 -0.12 0.25 -17.54
C ILE A 629 -1.08 -0.35 -16.50
N LYS A 630 -1.07 0.09 -15.26
CA LYS A 630 -2.10 -0.39 -14.29
C LYS A 630 -2.92 0.70 -13.60
N TRP A 631 -2.68 1.98 -13.89
CA TRP A 631 -3.37 3.07 -13.15
C TRP A 631 -4.09 4.11 -14.01
N GLU A 632 -4.10 3.99 -15.33
CA GLU A 632 -4.79 4.98 -16.19
C GLU A 632 -6.29 4.73 -16.42
N CYS A 633 -6.82 3.54 -16.15
CA CYS A 633 -8.26 3.28 -16.37
C CYS A 633 -9.19 3.90 -15.32
N LEU A 634 -8.70 4.41 -14.20
CA LEU A 634 -9.53 5.04 -13.16
C LEU A 634 -9.54 6.58 -13.20
N ARG A 635 -8.79 7.21 -14.11
CA ARG A 635 -8.75 8.68 -14.24
C ARG A 635 -9.72 9.30 -15.26
N VAL A 636 -10.50 8.51 -15.95
CA VAL A 636 -11.38 8.98 -17.05
C VAL A 636 -12.77 9.42 -16.57
N LEU A 637 -13.09 9.40 -15.28
CA LEU A 637 -14.47 9.66 -14.82
C LEU A 637 -14.69 10.97 -14.04
N PHE A 638 -13.75 11.93 -14.02
CA PHE A 638 -14.06 13.25 -13.43
C PHE A 638 -13.48 14.39 -14.28
N PRO A 639 -14.29 15.22 -14.96
CA PRO A 639 -13.84 16.49 -15.50
C PRO A 639 -13.73 17.51 -14.36
N GLY A 640 -12.51 17.88 -13.99
CA GLY A 640 -12.25 19.04 -13.15
C GLY A 640 -12.36 20.34 -13.98
N PRO A 641 -12.66 21.50 -13.38
CA PRO A 641 -12.84 22.76 -14.08
C PRO A 641 -11.52 23.27 -14.69
N GLU A 642 -11.59 23.64 -15.94
CA GLU A 642 -10.50 24.29 -16.69
C GLU A 642 -10.07 25.60 -16.02
N CYS A 643 -8.82 25.68 -15.65
CA CYS A 643 -8.17 26.93 -15.25
C CYS A 643 -7.51 27.53 -16.50
N SER A 644 -8.17 28.52 -17.12
CA SER A 644 -7.66 29.28 -18.26
C SER A 644 -6.40 30.08 -17.87
N ARG A 645 -5.23 29.66 -18.34
CA ARG A 645 -4.01 30.49 -18.31
C ARG A 645 -4.08 31.49 -19.45
N ARG A 646 -4.32 32.75 -19.14
CA ARG A 646 -3.97 33.87 -20.03
C ARG A 646 -2.48 34.19 -19.91
N ALA A 647 -1.77 34.00 -20.98
CA ALA A 647 -0.41 34.51 -21.14
C ALA A 647 -0.46 36.03 -21.33
N ILE A 648 0.23 36.77 -20.46
CA ILE A 648 0.52 38.19 -20.68
C ILE A 648 2.00 38.29 -21.06
N ALA A 649 2.23 38.68 -22.32
CA ALA A 649 3.53 39.08 -22.81
C ALA A 649 3.83 40.51 -22.34
N GLY A 650 4.84 40.67 -21.50
CA GLY A 650 5.37 41.98 -21.12
C GLY A 650 6.54 42.38 -22.00
N ARG A 651 6.40 43.51 -22.69
CA ARG A 651 7.52 44.21 -23.36
C ARG A 651 8.28 45.07 -22.37
N ARG A 652 9.57 45.10 -22.58
CA ARG A 652 10.53 46.01 -21.92
C ARG A 652 10.32 47.46 -22.37
N SER A 653 10.42 48.39 -21.51
CA SER A 653 11.26 49.58 -21.56
C SER A 653 11.55 50.04 -20.12
#